data_eb41de8dd1fc3233b71162c490904603
#
_entry.id   eb41de8dd1fc3233b71162c490904603
#
_cell.length_a   1.000
_cell.length_b   1.000
_cell.length_c   1.000
_cell.angle_alpha   90.00
_cell.angle_beta   90.00
_cell.angle_gamma   90.00
#
_symmetry.space_group_name_H-M   'P 1'
#
loop_
_entity.id
_entity.type
_entity.pdbx_description
1 polymer ?
#
loop_
_entity_poly.entity_id
_entity_poly.type
_entity_poly.pdbx_seq_one_letter_code
_entity_poly.pdbx_strand_id
1 'polypeptide(L)'
;MDAELSARFAAEVDWSKVVDPYTPWQHGPDLLERVWSPDARTADDAHADLHVACCGDGSSVLPAAVEVLPFLVRAAGDPDVRVRPQILDTLAVLGRAGNAARPTAPGPKPGEWRPTAPAAWPAAWDRATDALLPGLADGDDAVRAGVAAVLAQATGRADDLVDRLRSRFEDEPEQPVAEQLVLSVGELAPHAVNRGAAAVAWLRQRMDDVGKGEEPDIDQDVDAWIAWTEQHGHDVRLSAVAALRHALPGRPDPAYARTTVDALIRPSPYDAARFGGHRSLYVTRAVDADARLDEDLPGRLALARELLRQDSAAHHESGLRIAAALMSRWRSAVPELLPDVAEFVDAPDESNRSFALRVLAMCGTAARPWADRAAAHLSEDDEPYEPTRRHAVWMLSRAGDERCVEPLIDGLSSGRATGFSESPPYLSTCDWEKSDLNYTEALRPFAVRAEALPVPPPTRGDVPAAADRDRRSSIPQDATERARVRWRETGDPNEVVHALMELTANSARKAYATPGGVKPLLLLAEIAATHPPVADEVAGRLEATARARVEGDCRFEAMTLLRALWELTRDGHRVAPALVELVRICPPGGAPPTIVEAVELLAEVAAADPTAATAVAPRVRHLLDTDERPVRHDQWRAVLSDDALLAAVRTVVGAAQAAGA
;
A
#
# COMPACT_ATOMS: atom_id res chain seq x y z
N MET A 1 -31.13 -21.15 10.83
CA MET A 1 -31.76 -21.21 9.51
C MET A 1 -32.83 -22.28 9.51
N ASP A 2 -34.00 -22.01 8.97
CA ASP A 2 -35.05 -23.06 8.89
C ASP A 2 -34.76 -24.02 7.72
N ALA A 3 -35.34 -25.25 7.81
CA ALA A 3 -35.13 -26.29 6.80
C ALA A 3 -35.66 -25.91 5.40
N GLU A 4 -36.61 -24.97 5.32
CA GLU A 4 -37.17 -24.47 4.07
C GLU A 4 -36.15 -23.60 3.32
N LEU A 5 -35.42 -22.75 4.03
CA LEU A 5 -34.37 -21.92 3.44
C LEU A 5 -33.20 -22.75 2.92
N SER A 6 -32.76 -23.75 3.68
CA SER A 6 -31.71 -24.69 3.26
C SER A 6 -32.12 -25.46 1.99
N ALA A 7 -33.38 -25.94 1.94
CA ALA A 7 -33.92 -26.61 0.76
C ALA A 7 -33.96 -25.69 -0.47
N ARG A 8 -34.27 -24.42 -0.30
CA ARG A 8 -34.27 -23.42 -1.38
C ARG A 8 -32.85 -23.13 -1.89
N PHE A 9 -31.85 -22.99 -1.02
CA PHE A 9 -30.44 -22.82 -1.44
C PHE A 9 -29.96 -23.98 -2.32
N ALA A 10 -30.37 -25.21 -1.99
CA ALA A 10 -30.00 -26.40 -2.76
C ALA A 10 -30.76 -26.51 -4.10
N ALA A 11 -32.00 -26.01 -4.15
CA ALA A 11 -32.91 -26.21 -5.27
C ALA A 11 -32.97 -25.04 -6.28
N GLU A 12 -32.79 -23.80 -5.83
CA GLU A 12 -32.97 -22.61 -6.66
C GLU A 12 -31.70 -22.19 -7.41
N VAL A 13 -30.51 -22.60 -6.95
CA VAL A 13 -29.22 -22.28 -7.57
C VAL A 13 -28.66 -23.49 -8.31
N ASP A 14 -28.32 -23.30 -9.57
CA ASP A 14 -27.58 -24.32 -10.33
C ASP A 14 -26.08 -24.22 -10.00
N TRP A 15 -25.70 -24.82 -8.88
CA TRP A 15 -24.32 -24.82 -8.38
C TRP A 15 -23.29 -25.39 -9.36
N SER A 16 -23.73 -26.18 -10.35
CA SER A 16 -22.82 -26.67 -11.40
C SER A 16 -22.37 -25.58 -12.36
N LYS A 17 -23.11 -24.46 -12.41
CA LYS A 17 -22.78 -23.28 -13.21
C LYS A 17 -22.06 -22.19 -12.42
N VAL A 18 -22.03 -22.31 -11.11
CA VAL A 18 -21.25 -21.44 -10.24
C VAL A 18 -19.80 -21.89 -10.28
N VAL A 19 -19.07 -21.38 -11.26
CA VAL A 19 -17.66 -21.71 -11.47
C VAL A 19 -16.82 -20.63 -10.82
N ASP A 20 -16.11 -21.01 -9.77
CA ASP A 20 -14.94 -20.28 -9.32
C ASP A 20 -13.77 -20.64 -10.23
N PRO A 21 -12.98 -19.67 -10.76
CA PRO A 21 -11.79 -19.96 -11.54
C PRO A 21 -10.74 -20.78 -10.77
N TYR A 22 -10.84 -20.86 -9.45
CA TYR A 22 -9.86 -21.54 -8.58
C TYR A 22 -10.38 -22.83 -7.94
N THR A 23 -11.69 -22.95 -7.69
CA THR A 23 -12.30 -24.13 -7.04
C THR A 23 -13.73 -24.38 -7.52
N PRO A 24 -14.13 -25.66 -7.76
CA PRO A 24 -15.53 -25.98 -8.05
C PRO A 24 -16.38 -25.73 -6.79
N TRP A 25 -17.46 -24.95 -6.93
CA TRP A 25 -18.40 -24.63 -5.85
C TRP A 25 -19.28 -25.82 -5.45
N GLN A 26 -18.66 -26.94 -5.12
CA GLN A 26 -19.40 -28.14 -4.66
C GLN A 26 -20.02 -27.98 -3.28
N HIS A 27 -19.57 -26.96 -2.51
CA HIS A 27 -19.96 -26.70 -1.13
C HIS A 27 -20.77 -25.41 -0.93
N GLY A 28 -21.28 -24.80 -2.00
CA GLY A 28 -22.04 -23.55 -1.92
C GLY A 28 -23.20 -23.56 -0.93
N PRO A 29 -24.08 -24.59 -0.92
CA PRO A 29 -25.16 -24.72 0.05
C PRO A 29 -24.65 -24.75 1.50
N ASP A 30 -23.60 -25.52 1.78
CA ASP A 30 -23.00 -25.61 3.12
C ASP A 30 -22.46 -24.27 3.61
N LEU A 31 -21.80 -23.49 2.71
CA LEU A 31 -21.27 -22.17 3.05
C LEU A 31 -22.40 -21.21 3.41
N LEU A 32 -23.47 -21.19 2.61
CA LEU A 32 -24.64 -20.34 2.88
C LEU A 32 -25.31 -20.74 4.20
N GLU A 33 -25.41 -22.04 4.49
CA GLU A 33 -25.96 -22.52 5.76
C GLU A 33 -25.12 -22.08 6.97
N ARG A 34 -23.80 -22.15 6.86
CA ARG A 34 -22.87 -21.77 7.93
C ARG A 34 -22.90 -20.28 8.27
N VAL A 35 -23.34 -19.40 7.36
CA VAL A 35 -23.54 -17.95 7.63
C VAL A 35 -24.58 -17.74 8.76
N TRP A 36 -25.57 -18.61 8.88
CA TRP A 36 -26.56 -18.59 9.98
C TRP A 36 -26.12 -19.38 11.23
N SER A 37 -24.87 -19.78 11.32
CA SER A 37 -24.35 -20.46 12.50
C SER A 37 -24.47 -19.59 13.76
N PRO A 38 -24.90 -20.16 14.89
CA PRO A 38 -24.84 -19.46 16.17
C PRO A 38 -23.38 -19.29 16.67
N ASP A 39 -22.44 -20.07 16.15
CA ASP A 39 -21.02 -19.93 16.42
C ASP A 39 -20.42 -18.82 15.53
N ALA A 40 -19.95 -17.73 16.17
CA ALA A 40 -19.45 -16.56 15.48
C ALA A 40 -18.29 -16.89 14.53
N ARG A 41 -17.36 -17.75 14.95
CA ARG A 41 -16.21 -18.13 14.15
C ARG A 41 -16.62 -18.89 12.88
N THR A 42 -17.56 -19.82 13.03
CA THR A 42 -18.10 -20.57 11.88
C THR A 42 -18.79 -19.64 10.88
N ALA A 43 -19.54 -18.64 11.37
CA ALA A 43 -20.19 -17.65 10.52
C ALA A 43 -19.17 -16.74 9.83
N ASP A 44 -18.13 -16.27 10.54
CA ASP A 44 -17.06 -15.43 9.98
C ASP A 44 -16.25 -16.17 8.92
N ASP A 45 -15.86 -17.43 9.18
CA ASP A 45 -15.12 -18.25 8.22
C ASP A 45 -15.96 -18.47 6.94
N ALA A 46 -17.28 -18.76 7.10
CA ALA A 46 -18.17 -18.93 5.96
C ALA A 46 -18.37 -17.63 5.16
N HIS A 47 -18.47 -16.48 5.84
CA HIS A 47 -18.55 -15.18 5.19
C HIS A 47 -17.27 -14.88 4.39
N ALA A 48 -16.08 -15.15 4.96
CA ALA A 48 -14.81 -14.94 4.28
C ALA A 48 -14.70 -15.77 3.00
N ASP A 49 -15.08 -17.04 3.05
CA ASP A 49 -15.13 -17.93 1.88
C ASP A 49 -16.11 -17.40 0.82
N LEU A 50 -17.30 -16.94 1.22
CA LEU A 50 -18.28 -16.34 0.31
C LEU A 50 -17.78 -15.03 -0.31
N HIS A 51 -17.10 -14.19 0.45
CA HIS A 51 -16.50 -12.96 -0.05
C HIS A 51 -15.53 -13.26 -1.19
N VAL A 52 -14.57 -14.17 -0.95
CA VAL A 52 -13.57 -14.55 -1.96
C VAL A 52 -14.26 -15.11 -3.21
N ALA A 53 -15.25 -15.93 -3.03
CA ALA A 53 -15.97 -16.57 -4.13
C ALA A 53 -16.87 -15.63 -4.96
N CYS A 54 -17.36 -14.55 -4.35
CA CYS A 54 -18.17 -13.55 -5.04
C CYS A 54 -17.34 -12.41 -5.66
N CYS A 55 -16.27 -12.02 -4.99
CA CYS A 55 -15.48 -10.82 -5.32
C CYS A 55 -14.06 -11.15 -5.81
N GLY A 56 -13.53 -12.34 -5.54
CA GLY A 56 -12.12 -12.65 -5.75
C GLY A 56 -11.21 -11.70 -4.96
N ASP A 57 -10.44 -10.88 -5.66
CA ASP A 57 -9.62 -9.80 -5.10
C ASP A 57 -10.38 -8.47 -4.87
N GLY A 58 -11.70 -8.47 -5.01
CA GLY A 58 -12.55 -7.29 -4.89
C GLY A 58 -12.64 -6.41 -6.14
N SER A 59 -11.95 -6.78 -7.22
CA SER A 59 -11.91 -5.98 -8.45
C SER A 59 -13.01 -6.33 -9.46
N SER A 60 -13.69 -7.47 -9.31
CA SER A 60 -14.73 -7.95 -10.23
C SER A 60 -15.92 -8.57 -9.54
N VAL A 61 -17.02 -8.66 -10.26
CA VAL A 61 -18.19 -9.45 -9.85
C VAL A 61 -18.08 -10.82 -10.51
N LEU A 62 -17.86 -11.85 -9.72
CA LEU A 62 -17.77 -13.23 -10.21
C LEU A 62 -19.17 -13.80 -10.50
N PRO A 63 -19.30 -14.84 -11.37
CA PRO A 63 -20.58 -15.43 -11.71
C PRO A 63 -21.38 -15.91 -10.49
N ALA A 64 -20.70 -16.43 -9.45
CA ALA A 64 -21.30 -16.86 -8.20
C ALA A 64 -22.10 -15.75 -7.50
N ALA A 65 -21.62 -14.50 -7.59
CA ALA A 65 -22.24 -13.37 -6.91
C ALA A 65 -23.70 -13.16 -7.34
N VAL A 66 -24.04 -13.36 -8.61
CA VAL A 66 -25.42 -13.18 -9.10
C VAL A 66 -26.38 -14.18 -8.46
N GLU A 67 -25.95 -15.42 -8.31
CA GLU A 67 -26.77 -16.51 -7.77
C GLU A 67 -26.88 -16.42 -6.24
N VAL A 68 -25.81 -15.99 -5.57
CA VAL A 68 -25.73 -15.90 -4.10
C VAL A 68 -26.34 -14.60 -3.57
N LEU A 69 -26.42 -13.55 -4.39
CA LEU A 69 -26.87 -12.20 -3.99
C LEU A 69 -28.22 -12.19 -3.24
N PRO A 70 -29.29 -12.89 -3.67
CA PRO A 70 -30.57 -12.91 -2.94
C PRO A 70 -30.44 -13.43 -1.51
N PHE A 71 -29.53 -14.38 -1.28
CA PHE A 71 -29.28 -14.98 0.02
C PHE A 71 -28.45 -14.10 0.92
N LEU A 72 -27.44 -13.40 0.36
CA LEU A 72 -26.68 -12.39 1.10
C LEU A 72 -27.58 -11.23 1.56
N VAL A 73 -28.46 -10.76 0.69
CA VAL A 73 -29.45 -9.70 1.03
C VAL A 73 -30.40 -10.17 2.15
N ARG A 74 -30.86 -11.43 2.08
CA ARG A 74 -31.70 -12.00 3.13
C ARG A 74 -30.95 -12.14 4.45
N ALA A 75 -29.70 -12.62 4.42
CA ALA A 75 -28.86 -12.73 5.60
C ALA A 75 -28.58 -11.36 6.23
N ALA A 76 -28.32 -10.32 5.42
CA ALA A 76 -28.15 -8.97 5.92
C ALA A 76 -29.39 -8.41 6.63
N GLY A 77 -30.59 -8.84 6.23
CA GLY A 77 -31.87 -8.44 6.84
C GLY A 77 -32.33 -9.33 8.00
N ASP A 78 -31.67 -10.44 8.28
CA ASP A 78 -32.08 -11.40 9.30
C ASP A 78 -31.37 -11.13 10.65
N PRO A 79 -32.11 -10.74 11.73
CA PRO A 79 -31.48 -10.37 13.00
C PRO A 79 -30.78 -11.57 13.70
N ASP A 80 -31.05 -12.79 13.29
CA ASP A 80 -30.38 -13.98 13.84
C ASP A 80 -28.98 -14.21 13.23
N VAL A 81 -28.65 -13.52 12.15
CA VAL A 81 -27.33 -13.60 11.50
C VAL A 81 -26.32 -12.65 12.18
N ARG A 82 -25.23 -13.20 12.68
CA ARG A 82 -24.22 -12.45 13.44
C ARG A 82 -23.30 -11.58 12.57
N VAL A 83 -23.07 -12.00 11.33
CA VAL A 83 -22.11 -11.37 10.39
C VAL A 83 -22.81 -10.41 9.41
N ARG A 84 -23.93 -9.81 9.82
CA ARG A 84 -24.70 -8.87 8.98
C ARG A 84 -23.88 -7.68 8.48
N PRO A 85 -23.09 -6.98 9.33
CA PRO A 85 -22.24 -5.88 8.88
C PRO A 85 -21.21 -6.32 7.83
N GLN A 86 -20.53 -7.44 8.04
CA GLN A 86 -19.53 -7.98 7.11
C GLN A 86 -20.15 -8.37 5.76
N ILE A 87 -21.37 -8.91 5.78
CA ILE A 87 -22.13 -9.20 4.54
C ILE A 87 -22.43 -7.90 3.79
N LEU A 88 -22.82 -6.85 4.49
CA LEU A 88 -23.08 -5.53 3.90
C LEU A 88 -21.79 -4.93 3.30
N ASP A 89 -20.65 -5.09 3.94
CA ASP A 89 -19.34 -4.69 3.38
C ASP A 89 -19.05 -5.44 2.06
N THR A 90 -19.31 -6.76 2.03
CA THR A 90 -19.18 -7.55 0.80
C THR A 90 -20.12 -7.06 -0.30
N LEU A 91 -21.36 -6.75 0.04
CA LEU A 91 -22.33 -6.19 -0.92
C LEU A 91 -21.86 -4.83 -1.44
N ALA A 92 -21.29 -3.97 -0.61
CA ALA A 92 -20.73 -2.68 -1.05
C ALA A 92 -19.54 -2.87 -2.00
N VAL A 93 -18.64 -3.84 -1.74
CA VAL A 93 -17.54 -4.22 -2.64
C VAL A 93 -18.07 -4.68 -3.99
N LEU A 94 -19.05 -5.57 -4.00
CA LEU A 94 -19.70 -6.06 -5.23
C LEU A 94 -20.35 -4.94 -6.02
N GLY A 95 -21.03 -4.02 -5.37
CA GLY A 95 -21.64 -2.84 -6.01
C GLY A 95 -20.58 -1.96 -6.69
N ARG A 96 -19.47 -1.67 -6.03
CA ARG A 96 -18.35 -0.92 -6.61
C ARG A 96 -17.75 -1.63 -7.82
N ALA A 97 -17.44 -2.92 -7.69
CA ALA A 97 -16.93 -3.73 -8.78
C ALA A 97 -17.88 -3.75 -9.99
N GLY A 98 -19.18 -3.91 -9.74
CA GLY A 98 -20.21 -3.86 -10.78
C GLY A 98 -20.30 -2.51 -11.48
N ASN A 99 -20.14 -1.40 -10.76
CA ASN A 99 -20.09 -0.06 -11.34
C ASN A 99 -18.83 0.14 -12.20
N ALA A 100 -17.67 -0.32 -11.72
CA ALA A 100 -16.40 -0.24 -12.46
C ALA A 100 -16.40 -1.11 -13.74
N ALA A 101 -17.16 -2.20 -13.75
CA ALA A 101 -17.31 -3.10 -14.90
C ALA A 101 -18.25 -2.56 -15.99
N ARG A 102 -19.01 -1.50 -15.76
CA ARG A 102 -19.95 -0.94 -16.74
C ARG A 102 -19.23 -0.49 -18.01
N PRO A 103 -19.83 -0.66 -19.21
CA PRO A 103 -19.23 -0.18 -20.46
C PRO A 103 -19.00 1.34 -20.49
N THR A 104 -19.81 2.09 -19.74
CA THR A 104 -19.74 3.56 -19.62
C THR A 104 -18.73 4.03 -18.56
N ALA A 105 -18.19 3.11 -17.76
CA ALA A 105 -17.14 3.46 -16.80
C ALA A 105 -15.89 3.94 -17.53
N PRO A 106 -15.11 4.87 -16.96
CA PRO A 106 -13.81 5.24 -17.51
C PRO A 106 -12.98 4.00 -17.80
N GLY A 107 -12.35 3.97 -18.96
CA GLY A 107 -11.47 2.84 -19.31
C GLY A 107 -10.30 2.75 -18.33
N PRO A 108 -9.77 1.56 -18.07
CA PRO A 108 -8.59 1.41 -17.26
C PRO A 108 -7.43 2.16 -17.88
N LYS A 109 -6.52 2.67 -17.04
CA LYS A 109 -5.25 3.23 -17.50
C LYS A 109 -4.45 2.13 -18.21
N PRO A 110 -3.53 2.49 -19.12
CA PRO A 110 -2.70 1.49 -19.78
C PRO A 110 -1.99 0.59 -18.77
N GLY A 111 -2.21 -0.72 -18.86
CA GLY A 111 -1.64 -1.72 -17.94
C GLY A 111 -2.52 -2.10 -16.75
N GLU A 112 -3.63 -1.42 -16.52
CA GLU A 112 -4.62 -1.81 -15.52
C GLU A 112 -5.59 -2.85 -16.08
N TRP A 113 -5.94 -3.82 -15.22
CA TRP A 113 -6.94 -4.83 -15.56
C TRP A 113 -8.36 -4.21 -15.53
N ARG A 114 -9.19 -4.58 -16.49
CA ARG A 114 -10.56 -4.09 -16.53
C ARG A 114 -11.48 -4.97 -15.69
N PRO A 115 -12.20 -4.42 -14.70
CA PRO A 115 -13.19 -5.16 -13.95
C PRO A 115 -14.24 -5.81 -14.86
N THR A 116 -14.74 -6.97 -14.47
CA THR A 116 -15.79 -7.68 -15.18
C THR A 116 -17.01 -7.93 -14.29
N ALA A 117 -18.18 -8.01 -14.90
CA ALA A 117 -19.40 -8.42 -14.24
C ALA A 117 -20.27 -9.26 -15.18
N PRO A 118 -21.00 -10.25 -14.67
CA PRO A 118 -21.96 -11.02 -15.47
C PRO A 118 -23.07 -10.13 -16.06
N ALA A 119 -23.58 -10.48 -17.24
CA ALA A 119 -24.63 -9.73 -17.92
C ALA A 119 -25.93 -9.57 -17.08
N ALA A 120 -26.22 -10.55 -16.21
CA ALA A 120 -27.37 -10.53 -15.31
C ALA A 120 -27.21 -9.61 -14.08
N TRP A 121 -25.98 -9.14 -13.83
CA TRP A 121 -25.66 -8.36 -12.63
C TRP A 121 -26.52 -7.10 -12.45
N PRO A 122 -26.72 -6.21 -13.43
CA PRO A 122 -27.48 -4.98 -13.22
C PRO A 122 -28.91 -5.24 -12.68
N ALA A 123 -29.62 -6.20 -13.30
CA ALA A 123 -30.97 -6.53 -12.87
C ALA A 123 -31.02 -7.23 -11.50
N ALA A 124 -30.01 -8.04 -11.16
CA ALA A 124 -29.90 -8.64 -9.84
C ALA A 124 -29.62 -7.57 -8.77
N TRP A 125 -28.73 -6.62 -9.08
CA TRP A 125 -28.38 -5.52 -8.19
C TRP A 125 -29.56 -4.59 -7.90
N ASP A 126 -30.37 -4.25 -8.90
CA ASP A 126 -31.57 -3.42 -8.70
C ASP A 126 -32.55 -4.07 -7.73
N ARG A 127 -32.79 -5.39 -7.88
CA ARG A 127 -33.65 -6.15 -6.93
C ARG A 127 -33.05 -6.21 -5.52
N ALA A 128 -31.75 -6.40 -5.40
CA ALA A 128 -31.04 -6.39 -4.13
C ALA A 128 -31.18 -5.03 -3.43
N THR A 129 -31.02 -3.93 -4.18
CA THR A 129 -31.20 -2.57 -3.68
C THR A 129 -32.59 -2.35 -3.11
N ASP A 130 -33.66 -2.80 -3.81
CA ASP A 130 -35.03 -2.69 -3.30
C ASP A 130 -35.23 -3.47 -1.99
N ALA A 131 -34.68 -4.66 -1.90
CA ALA A 131 -34.82 -5.52 -0.73
C ALA A 131 -34.04 -5.00 0.49
N LEU A 132 -32.97 -4.21 0.28
CA LEU A 132 -32.14 -3.62 1.35
C LEU A 132 -32.70 -2.30 1.91
N LEU A 133 -33.54 -1.58 1.18
CA LEU A 133 -34.10 -0.29 1.62
C LEU A 133 -34.68 -0.30 3.05
N PRO A 134 -35.47 -1.32 3.49
CA PRO A 134 -35.98 -1.36 4.85
C PRO A 134 -34.89 -1.37 5.93
N GLY A 135 -33.69 -1.87 5.62
CA GLY A 135 -32.56 -1.94 6.53
C GLY A 135 -32.00 -0.57 6.95
N LEU A 136 -32.38 0.53 6.28
CA LEU A 136 -32.10 1.89 6.76
C LEU A 136 -32.79 2.22 8.09
N ALA A 137 -33.80 1.45 8.49
CA ALA A 137 -34.52 1.60 9.74
C ALA A 137 -34.26 0.43 10.71
N ASP A 138 -33.21 -0.37 10.47
CA ASP A 138 -32.85 -1.50 11.35
C ASP A 138 -32.51 -1.02 12.76
N GLY A 139 -32.73 -1.88 13.76
CA GLY A 139 -32.40 -1.58 15.16
C GLY A 139 -30.90 -1.50 15.44
N ASP A 140 -30.09 -2.17 14.62
CA ASP A 140 -28.65 -2.23 14.72
C ASP A 140 -28.01 -1.08 13.89
N ASP A 141 -27.20 -0.24 14.52
CA ASP A 141 -26.55 0.91 13.90
C ASP A 141 -25.51 0.51 12.84
N ALA A 142 -24.73 -0.56 13.07
CA ALA A 142 -23.78 -1.06 12.10
C ALA A 142 -24.48 -1.58 10.83
N VAL A 143 -25.68 -2.16 10.99
CA VAL A 143 -26.50 -2.57 9.84
C VAL A 143 -27.04 -1.36 9.08
N ARG A 144 -27.55 -0.34 9.77
CA ARG A 144 -28.01 0.89 9.11
C ARG A 144 -26.89 1.56 8.31
N ALA A 145 -25.71 1.68 8.91
CA ALA A 145 -24.53 2.23 8.23
C ALA A 145 -24.13 1.38 7.01
N GLY A 146 -24.04 0.06 7.17
CA GLY A 146 -23.71 -0.86 6.08
C GLY A 146 -24.71 -0.81 4.93
N VAL A 147 -26.02 -0.73 5.23
CA VAL A 147 -27.06 -0.56 4.20
C VAL A 147 -26.88 0.75 3.45
N ALA A 148 -26.59 1.87 4.14
CA ALA A 148 -26.31 3.14 3.48
C ALA A 148 -25.11 3.04 2.53
N ALA A 149 -24.03 2.37 2.94
CA ALA A 149 -22.85 2.14 2.10
C ALA A 149 -23.16 1.29 0.86
N VAL A 150 -24.00 0.26 0.99
CA VAL A 150 -24.44 -0.56 -0.15
C VAL A 150 -25.31 0.25 -1.12
N LEU A 151 -26.26 1.03 -0.59
CA LEU A 151 -27.14 1.86 -1.41
C LEU A 151 -26.39 2.94 -2.18
N ALA A 152 -25.27 3.44 -1.66
CA ALA A 152 -24.37 4.35 -2.35
C ALA A 152 -23.85 3.79 -3.68
N GLN A 153 -23.80 2.46 -3.80
CA GLN A 153 -23.35 1.79 -5.03
C GLN A 153 -24.47 1.60 -6.06
N ALA A 154 -25.71 1.92 -5.73
CA ALA A 154 -26.84 1.82 -6.67
C ALA A 154 -26.98 3.08 -7.54
N THR A 155 -25.91 3.38 -8.28
CA THR A 155 -25.76 4.64 -9.09
C THR A 155 -26.86 4.84 -10.13
N GLY A 156 -27.51 3.77 -10.62
CA GLY A 156 -28.66 3.85 -11.52
C GLY A 156 -29.92 4.43 -10.88
N ARG A 157 -29.98 4.50 -9.55
CA ARG A 157 -31.11 5.00 -8.75
C ARG A 157 -30.76 6.24 -7.94
N ALA A 158 -29.67 6.92 -8.29
CA ALA A 158 -29.10 8.00 -7.50
C ALA A 158 -30.12 9.11 -7.13
N ASP A 159 -30.99 9.52 -8.04
CA ASP A 159 -31.98 10.58 -7.77
C ASP A 159 -32.98 10.21 -6.64
N ASP A 160 -33.47 8.96 -6.60
CA ASP A 160 -34.38 8.47 -5.54
C ASP A 160 -33.61 8.26 -4.22
N LEU A 161 -32.43 7.66 -4.28
CA LEU A 161 -31.67 7.31 -3.09
C LEU A 161 -31.08 8.52 -2.37
N VAL A 162 -30.64 9.55 -3.08
CA VAL A 162 -30.17 10.81 -2.47
C VAL A 162 -31.25 11.41 -1.55
N ASP A 163 -32.50 11.48 -1.99
CA ASP A 163 -33.59 12.04 -1.16
C ASP A 163 -33.88 11.15 0.06
N ARG A 164 -33.83 9.81 -0.08
CA ARG A 164 -34.05 8.87 1.02
C ARG A 164 -32.95 8.93 2.07
N LEU A 165 -31.69 8.93 1.64
CA LEU A 165 -30.53 9.00 2.55
C LEU A 165 -30.51 10.34 3.31
N ARG A 166 -30.82 11.45 2.64
CA ARG A 166 -30.95 12.76 3.29
C ARG A 166 -32.09 12.79 4.31
N SER A 167 -33.26 12.23 3.97
CA SER A 167 -34.38 12.15 4.92
C SER A 167 -33.99 11.29 6.12
N ARG A 168 -33.31 10.16 5.90
CA ARG A 168 -32.87 9.29 7.00
C ARG A 168 -31.84 9.98 7.90
N PHE A 169 -30.95 10.82 7.36
CA PHE A 169 -29.97 11.61 8.12
C PHE A 169 -30.64 12.54 9.13
N GLU A 170 -31.76 13.16 8.79
CA GLU A 170 -32.47 14.08 9.71
C GLU A 170 -33.08 13.35 10.93
N ASP A 171 -33.35 12.03 10.79
CA ASP A 171 -33.95 11.19 11.81
C ASP A 171 -32.92 10.27 12.51
N GLU A 172 -31.63 10.33 12.11
CA GLU A 172 -30.58 9.42 12.63
C GLU A 172 -29.97 9.95 13.92
N PRO A 173 -30.11 9.22 15.05
CA PRO A 173 -29.51 9.62 16.32
C PRO A 173 -28.03 9.28 16.42
N GLU A 174 -27.61 8.19 15.74
CA GLU A 174 -26.24 7.65 15.86
C GLU A 174 -25.29 8.34 14.91
N GLN A 175 -24.26 8.96 15.47
CA GLN A 175 -23.27 9.73 14.72
C GLN A 175 -22.54 8.91 13.64
N PRO A 176 -22.06 7.69 13.88
CA PRO A 176 -21.40 6.89 12.84
C PRO A 176 -22.30 6.60 11.64
N VAL A 177 -23.59 6.39 11.88
CA VAL A 177 -24.57 6.17 10.81
C VAL A 177 -24.81 7.46 10.02
N ALA A 178 -24.93 8.60 10.73
CA ALA A 178 -25.08 9.92 10.11
C ALA A 178 -23.91 10.24 9.17
N GLU A 179 -22.69 9.95 9.58
CA GLU A 179 -21.50 10.10 8.74
C GLU A 179 -21.54 9.24 7.50
N GLN A 180 -21.90 7.95 7.66
CA GLN A 180 -22.02 7.06 6.51
C GLN A 180 -23.12 7.52 5.54
N LEU A 181 -24.22 8.05 6.04
CA LEU A 181 -25.27 8.63 5.19
C LEU A 181 -24.75 9.83 4.37
N VAL A 182 -23.94 10.70 5.00
CA VAL A 182 -23.29 11.82 4.31
C VAL A 182 -22.34 11.35 3.22
N LEU A 183 -21.47 10.36 3.52
CA LEU A 183 -20.57 9.75 2.54
C LEU A 183 -21.35 9.14 1.37
N SER A 184 -22.42 8.42 1.67
CA SER A 184 -23.27 7.76 0.67
C SER A 184 -23.97 8.77 -0.27
N VAL A 185 -24.42 9.89 0.25
CA VAL A 185 -24.95 11.01 -0.58
C VAL A 185 -23.85 11.55 -1.49
N GLY A 186 -22.61 11.69 -0.99
CA GLY A 186 -21.47 12.13 -1.79
C GLY A 186 -21.15 11.19 -2.96
N GLU A 187 -21.18 9.88 -2.72
CA GLU A 187 -20.96 8.89 -3.77
C GLU A 187 -22.06 8.90 -4.85
N LEU A 188 -23.30 9.13 -4.47
CA LEU A 188 -24.43 9.18 -5.40
C LEU A 188 -24.54 10.51 -6.16
N ALA A 189 -24.10 11.62 -5.59
CA ALA A 189 -24.29 12.97 -6.15
C ALA A 189 -23.83 13.13 -7.61
N PRO A 190 -22.67 12.57 -8.05
CA PRO A 190 -22.23 12.63 -9.46
C PRO A 190 -23.19 11.91 -10.44
N HIS A 191 -23.94 10.95 -9.94
CA HIS A 191 -24.84 10.10 -10.72
C HIS A 191 -26.30 10.57 -10.68
N ALA A 192 -26.64 11.50 -9.78
CA ALA A 192 -27.98 12.04 -9.61
C ALA A 192 -28.22 13.18 -10.59
N VAL A 193 -28.89 12.89 -11.70
CA VAL A 193 -29.10 13.86 -12.80
C VAL A 193 -29.92 15.05 -12.35
N ASN A 194 -31.00 14.82 -11.58
CA ASN A 194 -31.91 15.85 -11.12
C ASN A 194 -31.63 16.37 -9.70
N ARG A 195 -30.97 15.56 -8.88
CA ARG A 195 -30.73 15.82 -7.45
C ARG A 195 -29.27 16.16 -7.11
N GLY A 196 -28.34 15.97 -8.03
CA GLY A 196 -26.92 16.14 -7.76
C GLY A 196 -26.52 17.52 -7.26
N ALA A 197 -27.04 18.60 -7.89
CA ALA A 197 -26.78 19.97 -7.44
C ALA A 197 -27.35 20.25 -6.03
N ALA A 198 -28.53 19.70 -5.71
CA ALA A 198 -29.15 19.84 -4.39
C ALA A 198 -28.38 18.98 -3.33
N ALA A 199 -27.88 17.82 -3.73
CA ALA A 199 -27.00 17.01 -2.88
C ALA A 199 -25.69 17.74 -2.53
N VAL A 200 -25.01 18.33 -3.50
CA VAL A 200 -23.80 19.15 -3.29
C VAL A 200 -24.08 20.34 -2.38
N ALA A 201 -25.20 21.05 -2.57
CA ALA A 201 -25.56 22.17 -1.70
C ALA A 201 -25.83 21.72 -0.26
N TRP A 202 -26.51 20.59 -0.08
CA TRP A 202 -26.74 19.98 1.22
C TRP A 202 -25.44 19.54 1.90
N LEU A 203 -24.52 18.90 1.17
CA LEU A 203 -23.20 18.51 1.69
C LEU A 203 -22.37 19.72 2.15
N ARG A 204 -22.41 20.84 1.41
CA ARG A 204 -21.76 22.09 1.82
C ARG A 204 -22.32 22.62 3.14
N GLN A 205 -23.64 22.53 3.32
CA GLN A 205 -24.27 22.91 4.59
C GLN A 205 -23.76 22.03 5.75
N ARG A 206 -23.51 20.72 5.51
CA ARG A 206 -22.97 19.80 6.54
C ARG A 206 -21.53 20.13 6.95
N MET A 207 -20.74 20.80 6.12
CA MET A 207 -19.42 21.30 6.50
C MET A 207 -19.48 22.37 7.61
N ASP A 208 -20.60 23.05 7.76
CA ASP A 208 -20.81 24.09 8.76
C ASP A 208 -21.51 23.54 10.03
N ASP A 209 -21.91 22.27 10.03
CA ASP A 209 -22.61 21.66 11.17
C ASP A 209 -21.66 21.49 12.35
N VAL A 210 -21.89 22.26 13.37
CA VAL A 210 -21.23 22.13 14.67
C VAL A 210 -21.98 21.08 15.46
N GLY A 211 -21.30 20.00 15.88
CA GLY A 211 -21.89 18.92 16.68
C GLY A 211 -22.71 19.47 17.86
N LYS A 212 -23.91 18.95 17.99
CA LYS A 212 -24.85 19.33 19.07
C LYS A 212 -24.55 18.44 20.27
N GLY A 213 -23.87 18.96 21.29
CA GLY A 213 -23.68 18.31 22.58
C GLY A 213 -22.74 19.12 23.46
N GLU A 214 -23.11 19.34 24.71
CA GLU A 214 -22.16 19.84 25.71
C GLU A 214 -21.19 18.69 26.04
N GLU A 215 -19.92 18.96 25.88
CA GLU A 215 -18.84 18.06 26.25
C GLU A 215 -18.82 17.88 27.78
N PRO A 216 -18.89 16.64 28.31
CA PRO A 216 -18.75 16.43 29.74
C PRO A 216 -17.39 16.93 30.25
N ASP A 217 -17.40 17.49 31.46
CA ASP A 217 -16.17 17.93 32.10
C ASP A 217 -15.35 16.68 32.49
N ILE A 218 -14.22 16.49 31.81
CA ILE A 218 -13.32 15.35 32.03
C ILE A 218 -12.79 15.26 33.46
N ASP A 219 -12.61 16.41 34.11
CA ASP A 219 -12.12 16.44 35.52
C ASP A 219 -13.19 15.97 36.50
N GLN A 220 -14.47 15.95 36.10
CA GLN A 220 -15.59 15.50 36.93
C GLN A 220 -15.99 14.05 36.64
N ASP A 221 -15.98 13.59 35.37
CA ASP A 221 -16.41 12.24 34.97
C ASP A 221 -15.67 11.76 33.73
N VAL A 222 -14.57 11.04 33.98
CA VAL A 222 -13.73 10.48 32.89
C VAL A 222 -14.48 9.42 32.07
N ASP A 223 -15.34 8.61 32.71
CA ASP A 223 -16.07 7.54 32.02
C ASP A 223 -17.16 8.13 31.11
N ALA A 224 -17.88 9.15 31.60
CA ALA A 224 -18.85 9.88 30.79
C ALA A 224 -18.16 10.60 29.61
N TRP A 225 -16.95 11.11 29.83
CA TRP A 225 -16.16 11.74 28.80
C TRP A 225 -15.64 10.74 27.76
N ILE A 226 -15.17 9.55 28.16
CA ILE A 226 -14.77 8.49 27.23
C ILE A 226 -15.97 8.07 26.39
N ALA A 227 -17.11 7.80 27.03
CA ALA A 227 -18.34 7.44 26.33
C ALA A 227 -18.78 8.53 25.35
N TRP A 228 -18.71 9.81 25.76
CA TRP A 228 -19.00 10.94 24.89
C TRP A 228 -18.05 11.03 23.70
N THR A 229 -16.74 10.78 23.92
CA THR A 229 -15.72 10.80 22.88
C THR A 229 -15.90 9.65 21.90
N GLU A 230 -16.21 8.45 22.39
CA GLU A 230 -16.55 7.31 21.52
C GLU A 230 -17.78 7.60 20.68
N GLN A 231 -18.79 8.25 21.25
CA GLN A 231 -20.03 8.62 20.59
C GLN A 231 -19.86 9.83 19.64
N HIS A 232 -19.05 10.85 20.02
CA HIS A 232 -18.88 12.11 19.28
C HIS A 232 -17.48 12.27 18.65
N GLY A 233 -16.64 11.26 18.77
CA GLY A 233 -15.32 11.18 18.09
C GLY A 233 -15.42 11.20 16.57
N HIS A 234 -16.60 10.99 16.04
CA HIS A 234 -16.98 11.14 14.66
C HIS A 234 -17.41 12.59 14.36
N ASP A 235 -17.04 13.10 13.20
CA ASP A 235 -17.36 14.47 12.80
C ASP A 235 -17.97 14.51 11.39
N VAL A 236 -19.26 14.80 11.34
CA VAL A 236 -20.03 14.91 10.08
C VAL A 236 -19.37 15.87 9.10
N ARG A 237 -18.68 16.92 9.59
CA ARG A 237 -17.99 17.88 8.71
C ARG A 237 -16.84 17.22 7.94
N LEU A 238 -16.06 16.32 8.58
CA LEU A 238 -15.01 15.56 7.91
C LEU A 238 -15.58 14.64 6.85
N SER A 239 -16.72 14.00 7.15
CA SER A 239 -17.43 13.16 6.20
C SER A 239 -18.04 14.00 5.05
N ALA A 240 -18.52 15.22 5.32
CA ALA A 240 -19.00 16.13 4.30
C ALA A 240 -17.88 16.62 3.37
N VAL A 241 -16.68 16.91 3.88
CA VAL A 241 -15.50 17.22 3.05
C VAL A 241 -15.16 16.06 2.13
N ALA A 242 -15.10 14.83 2.66
CA ALA A 242 -14.82 13.64 1.86
C ALA A 242 -15.89 13.40 0.78
N ALA A 243 -17.17 13.54 1.16
CA ALA A 243 -18.31 13.41 0.26
C ALA A 243 -18.29 14.45 -0.87
N LEU A 244 -17.97 15.71 -0.56
CA LEU A 244 -17.86 16.78 -1.56
C LEU A 244 -16.69 16.57 -2.52
N ARG A 245 -15.57 16.07 -2.03
CA ARG A 245 -14.44 15.72 -2.90
C ARG A 245 -14.81 14.61 -3.87
N HIS A 246 -15.55 13.62 -3.41
CA HIS A 246 -16.06 12.56 -4.27
C HIS A 246 -17.11 13.09 -5.27
N ALA A 247 -18.03 13.93 -4.82
CA ALA A 247 -19.07 14.53 -5.67
C ALA A 247 -18.53 15.51 -6.73
N LEU A 248 -17.38 16.15 -6.46
CA LEU A 248 -16.77 17.18 -7.31
C LEU A 248 -15.28 16.86 -7.57
N PRO A 249 -14.96 15.74 -8.24
CA PRO A 249 -13.59 15.35 -8.46
C PRO A 249 -12.82 16.41 -9.25
N GLY A 250 -11.55 16.62 -8.87
CA GLY A 250 -10.65 17.57 -9.52
C GLY A 250 -10.98 19.05 -9.28
N ARG A 251 -11.85 19.38 -8.32
CA ARG A 251 -12.15 20.74 -7.89
C ARG A 251 -11.72 20.95 -6.43
N PRO A 252 -10.44 21.27 -6.18
CA PRO A 252 -10.00 21.61 -4.83
C PRO A 252 -10.71 22.88 -4.37
N ASP A 253 -11.15 22.90 -3.12
CA ASP A 253 -11.74 24.06 -2.46
C ASP A 253 -10.96 24.33 -1.17
N PRO A 254 -10.36 25.53 -1.01
CA PRO A 254 -9.64 25.87 0.22
C PRO A 254 -10.47 25.72 1.50
N ALA A 255 -11.80 25.72 1.37
CA ALA A 255 -12.69 25.46 2.49
C ALA A 255 -12.56 24.04 3.02
N TYR A 256 -12.20 23.04 2.18
CA TYR A 256 -12.06 21.66 2.63
C TYR A 256 -10.95 21.50 3.66
N ALA A 257 -9.74 22.00 3.35
CA ALA A 257 -8.63 21.95 4.28
C ALA A 257 -8.93 22.73 5.57
N ARG A 258 -9.53 23.91 5.46
CA ARG A 258 -9.91 24.74 6.62
C ARG A 258 -10.92 24.03 7.51
N THR A 259 -12.00 23.48 6.94
CA THR A 259 -12.99 22.72 7.71
C THR A 259 -12.37 21.49 8.37
N THR A 260 -11.45 20.80 7.67
CA THR A 260 -10.72 19.65 8.22
C THR A 260 -9.86 20.08 9.41
N VAL A 261 -9.11 21.18 9.26
CA VAL A 261 -8.32 21.76 10.36
C VAL A 261 -9.23 22.13 11.54
N ASP A 262 -10.29 22.90 11.30
CA ASP A 262 -11.22 23.33 12.36
C ASP A 262 -11.88 22.15 13.08
N ALA A 263 -12.19 21.08 12.38
CA ALA A 263 -12.78 19.87 12.95
C ALA A 263 -11.79 19.04 13.78
N LEU A 264 -10.49 19.09 13.44
CA LEU A 264 -9.45 18.39 14.18
C LEU A 264 -8.90 19.19 15.36
N ILE A 265 -8.86 20.54 15.25
CA ILE A 265 -8.25 21.43 16.26
C ILE A 265 -9.25 21.85 17.34
N ARG A 266 -10.55 21.80 17.09
CA ARG A 266 -11.53 22.08 18.15
C ARG A 266 -11.18 21.27 19.39
N PRO A 267 -11.26 21.90 20.58
CA PRO A 267 -10.62 21.38 21.76
C PRO A 267 -10.92 19.90 21.90
N SER A 268 -9.95 19.16 21.43
CA SER A 268 -9.89 17.75 21.74
C SER A 268 -9.48 17.75 23.20
N PRO A 269 -10.26 17.19 24.07
CA PRO A 269 -9.89 16.98 25.45
C PRO A 269 -8.67 16.07 25.60
N TYR A 270 -8.02 15.74 24.49
CA TYR A 270 -6.79 14.96 24.43
C TYR A 270 -5.58 15.81 24.86
N ASP A 271 -5.59 16.23 26.08
CA ASP A 271 -4.33 16.57 26.74
C ASP A 271 -3.54 15.27 26.90
N ALA A 272 -2.67 15.01 25.92
CA ALA A 272 -1.93 13.75 25.78
C ALA A 272 -1.05 13.43 27.02
N ALA A 273 -0.76 14.40 27.87
CA ALA A 273 -0.04 14.22 29.11
C ALA A 273 -0.80 13.35 30.13
N ARG A 274 -2.13 13.28 30.05
CA ARG A 274 -2.96 12.50 30.99
C ARG A 274 -3.36 11.11 30.49
N PHE A 275 -3.34 10.83 29.15
CA PHE A 275 -3.96 9.63 28.59
C PHE A 275 -3.15 9.04 27.43
N GLY A 276 -2.06 8.34 27.74
CA GLY A 276 -1.15 7.74 26.74
C GLY A 276 -1.78 6.82 25.67
N GLY A 277 -3.02 6.32 25.88
CA GLY A 277 -3.73 5.50 24.89
C GLY A 277 -4.51 6.32 23.85
N HIS A 278 -4.99 7.48 24.19
CA HIS A 278 -5.86 8.31 23.33
C HIS A 278 -5.08 9.11 22.28
N ARG A 279 -3.78 9.40 22.52
CA ARG A 279 -2.90 10.02 21.53
C ARG A 279 -2.90 9.24 20.20
N SER A 280 -2.82 7.92 20.27
CA SER A 280 -2.84 7.06 19.07
C SER A 280 -4.14 7.19 18.26
N LEU A 281 -5.28 7.25 18.93
CA LEU A 281 -6.60 7.40 18.27
C LEU A 281 -6.70 8.75 17.57
N TYR A 282 -6.27 9.83 18.21
CA TYR A 282 -6.25 11.15 17.61
C TYR A 282 -5.38 11.20 16.36
N VAL A 283 -4.15 10.67 16.45
CA VAL A 283 -3.21 10.60 15.34
C VAL A 283 -3.80 9.82 14.17
N THR A 284 -4.44 8.67 14.43
CA THR A 284 -5.12 7.89 13.39
C THR A 284 -6.21 8.71 12.71
N ARG A 285 -7.06 9.38 13.49
CA ARG A 285 -8.13 10.25 12.95
C ARG A 285 -7.58 11.37 12.06
N ALA A 286 -6.50 12.03 12.48
CA ALA A 286 -5.89 13.10 11.71
C ALA A 286 -5.30 12.60 10.38
N VAL A 287 -4.65 11.44 10.40
CA VAL A 287 -4.11 10.78 9.20
C VAL A 287 -5.23 10.33 8.26
N ASP A 288 -6.32 9.79 8.79
CA ASP A 288 -7.49 9.41 7.99
C ASP A 288 -8.17 10.63 7.35
N ALA A 289 -8.28 11.73 8.10
CA ALA A 289 -8.82 12.98 7.56
C ALA A 289 -7.93 13.56 6.45
N ASP A 290 -6.61 13.50 6.60
CA ASP A 290 -5.65 13.87 5.55
C ASP A 290 -5.81 12.99 4.30
N ALA A 291 -5.91 11.67 4.48
CA ALA A 291 -6.09 10.74 3.36
C ALA A 291 -7.36 11.05 2.55
N ARG A 292 -8.42 11.53 3.20
CA ARG A 292 -9.67 11.95 2.56
C ARG A 292 -9.53 13.21 1.70
N LEU A 293 -8.50 14.04 1.90
CA LEU A 293 -8.17 15.17 1.02
C LEU A 293 -7.48 14.73 -0.30
N ASP A 294 -7.00 13.48 -0.37
CA ASP A 294 -6.48 12.78 -1.55
C ASP A 294 -5.48 13.62 -2.40
N GLU A 295 -5.86 14.04 -3.59
CA GLU A 295 -5.01 14.77 -4.54
C GLU A 295 -4.87 16.29 -4.22
N ASP A 296 -5.51 16.78 -3.16
CA ASP A 296 -5.43 18.20 -2.78
C ASP A 296 -4.14 18.50 -2.01
N LEU A 297 -3.01 18.43 -2.69
CA LEU A 297 -1.71 18.70 -2.07
C LEU A 297 -1.65 20.06 -1.35
N PRO A 298 -2.12 21.19 -1.91
CA PRO A 298 -2.15 22.46 -1.18
C PRO A 298 -2.93 22.41 0.13
N GLY A 299 -4.10 21.77 0.11
CA GLY A 299 -4.94 21.59 1.31
C GLY A 299 -4.25 20.72 2.36
N ARG A 300 -3.64 19.63 1.95
CA ARG A 300 -2.90 18.71 2.83
C ARG A 300 -1.65 19.36 3.44
N LEU A 301 -0.91 20.16 2.66
CA LEU A 301 0.21 20.95 3.16
C LEU A 301 -0.26 21.96 4.23
N ALA A 302 -1.39 22.64 3.99
CA ALA A 302 -1.98 23.57 4.94
C ALA A 302 -2.40 22.86 6.24
N LEU A 303 -3.02 21.65 6.14
CA LEU A 303 -3.39 20.84 7.29
C LEU A 303 -2.17 20.44 8.12
N ALA A 304 -1.12 19.91 7.48
CA ALA A 304 0.11 19.51 8.17
C ALA A 304 0.72 20.69 8.94
N ARG A 305 0.87 21.86 8.30
CA ARG A 305 1.43 23.07 8.92
C ARG A 305 0.59 23.55 10.09
N GLU A 306 -0.71 23.53 9.97
CA GLU A 306 -1.59 24.01 11.04
C GLU A 306 -1.53 23.10 12.26
N LEU A 307 -1.50 21.78 12.07
CA LEU A 307 -1.30 20.83 13.17
C LEU A 307 0.07 21.01 13.85
N LEU A 308 1.12 21.30 13.07
CA LEU A 308 2.47 21.57 13.64
C LEU A 308 2.53 22.88 14.45
N ARG A 309 1.61 23.83 14.23
CA ARG A 309 1.55 25.11 14.99
C ARG A 309 0.78 25.05 16.29
N GLN A 310 0.05 23.96 16.53
CA GLN A 310 -0.70 23.80 17.77
C GLN A 310 0.23 23.49 18.94
N ASP A 311 -0.24 23.69 20.17
CA ASP A 311 0.58 23.47 21.39
C ASP A 311 0.55 22.01 21.90
N SER A 312 -0.23 21.12 21.28
CA SER A 312 -0.40 19.73 21.73
C SER A 312 0.58 18.77 21.06
N ALA A 313 1.21 17.91 21.86
CA ALA A 313 2.11 16.86 21.36
C ALA A 313 1.42 15.90 20.37
N ALA A 314 0.11 15.64 20.53
CA ALA A 314 -0.66 14.81 19.61
C ALA A 314 -0.90 15.50 18.25
N HIS A 315 -1.12 16.82 18.25
CA HIS A 315 -1.19 17.60 17.01
C HIS A 315 0.15 17.59 16.29
N HIS A 316 1.25 17.81 17.02
CA HIS A 316 2.61 17.75 16.45
C HIS A 316 2.89 16.39 15.81
N GLU A 317 2.60 15.28 16.52
CA GLU A 317 2.77 13.94 15.95
C GLU A 317 1.94 13.74 14.69
N SER A 318 0.68 14.19 14.70
CA SER A 318 -0.20 14.12 13.53
C SER A 318 0.35 14.91 12.35
N GLY A 319 0.77 16.16 12.60
CA GLY A 319 1.40 17.02 11.60
C GLY A 319 2.68 16.40 11.02
N LEU A 320 3.55 15.85 11.86
CA LEU A 320 4.78 15.16 11.46
C LEU A 320 4.49 13.92 10.60
N ARG A 321 3.48 13.12 10.95
CA ARG A 321 3.08 11.93 10.19
C ARG A 321 2.50 12.30 8.82
N ILE A 322 1.63 13.31 8.78
CA ILE A 322 1.08 13.83 7.52
C ILE A 322 2.22 14.40 6.66
N ALA A 323 3.12 15.19 7.24
CA ALA A 323 4.27 15.72 6.53
C ALA A 323 5.15 14.60 5.94
N ALA A 324 5.43 13.54 6.71
CA ALA A 324 6.17 12.37 6.21
C ALA A 324 5.45 11.70 5.03
N ALA A 325 4.13 11.49 5.14
CA ALA A 325 3.32 10.90 4.05
C ALA A 325 3.33 11.79 2.80
N LEU A 326 3.19 13.11 2.94
CA LEU A 326 3.23 14.06 1.84
C LEU A 326 4.61 14.08 1.17
N MET A 327 5.68 14.20 1.94
CA MET A 327 7.05 14.21 1.42
C MET A 327 7.45 12.89 0.78
N SER A 328 6.90 11.76 1.23
CA SER A 328 7.11 10.46 0.57
C SER A 328 6.39 10.35 -0.77
N ARG A 329 5.30 11.08 -0.96
CA ARG A 329 4.46 11.03 -2.16
C ARG A 329 4.81 12.12 -3.18
N TRP A 330 5.04 13.36 -2.76
CA TRP A 330 5.28 14.50 -3.64
C TRP A 330 6.66 15.12 -3.43
N ARG A 331 7.36 15.37 -4.54
CA ARG A 331 8.70 15.98 -4.53
C ARG A 331 8.65 17.41 -4.00
N SER A 332 7.63 18.18 -4.43
CA SER A 332 7.43 19.57 -4.01
C SER A 332 7.12 19.71 -2.51
N ALA A 333 6.59 18.67 -1.86
CA ALA A 333 6.31 18.72 -0.43
C ALA A 333 7.57 18.80 0.44
N VAL A 334 8.72 18.29 -0.05
CA VAL A 334 9.97 18.30 0.73
C VAL A 334 10.43 19.74 1.02
N PRO A 335 10.68 20.63 0.05
CA PRO A 335 11.11 22.00 0.35
C PRO A 335 10.03 22.80 1.11
N GLU A 336 8.76 22.41 0.99
CA GLU A 336 7.64 23.11 1.62
C GLU A 336 7.48 22.78 3.11
N LEU A 337 7.68 21.53 3.53
CA LEU A 337 7.42 21.09 4.89
C LEU A 337 8.67 20.79 5.72
N LEU A 338 9.81 20.51 5.06
CA LEU A 338 11.02 20.13 5.77
C LEU A 338 11.52 21.18 6.78
N PRO A 339 11.43 22.52 6.50
CA PRO A 339 11.74 23.54 7.50
C PRO A 339 10.82 23.46 8.72
N ASP A 340 9.52 23.28 8.52
CA ASP A 340 8.54 23.21 9.62
C ASP A 340 8.79 21.95 10.49
N VAL A 341 9.09 20.80 9.87
CA VAL A 341 9.46 19.56 10.58
C VAL A 341 10.73 19.72 11.38
N ALA A 342 11.72 20.42 10.84
CA ALA A 342 13.01 20.63 11.49
C ALA A 342 12.92 21.41 12.81
N GLU A 343 11.86 22.20 13.03
CA GLU A 343 11.65 22.88 14.31
C GLU A 343 11.45 21.88 15.46
N PHE A 344 11.04 20.65 15.18
CA PHE A 344 10.80 19.60 16.17
C PHE A 344 12.00 18.73 16.50
N VAL A 345 13.17 19.01 15.91
CA VAL A 345 14.43 18.30 16.26
C VAL A 345 14.79 18.46 17.74
N ASP A 346 14.48 19.62 18.34
CA ASP A 346 14.72 19.92 19.74
C ASP A 346 13.40 19.94 20.57
N ALA A 347 12.34 19.30 20.09
CA ALA A 347 11.06 19.28 20.78
C ALA A 347 11.20 18.67 22.19
N PRO A 348 10.49 19.19 23.21
CA PRO A 348 10.51 18.64 24.56
C PRO A 348 9.91 17.23 24.63
N ASP A 349 8.91 16.94 23.79
CA ASP A 349 8.34 15.61 23.64
C ASP A 349 9.31 14.73 22.83
N GLU A 350 9.82 13.67 23.45
CA GLU A 350 10.84 12.80 22.90
C GLU A 350 10.35 12.03 21.65
N SER A 351 9.09 11.61 21.66
CA SER A 351 8.47 10.92 20.51
C SER A 351 8.44 11.83 19.28
N ASN A 352 8.03 13.09 19.44
CA ASN A 352 8.02 14.08 18.36
C ASN A 352 9.44 14.41 17.88
N ARG A 353 10.39 14.57 18.82
CA ARG A 353 11.80 14.80 18.51
C ARG A 353 12.38 13.65 17.69
N SER A 354 12.21 12.43 18.17
CA SER A 354 12.66 11.20 17.51
C SER A 354 12.04 11.05 16.12
N PHE A 355 10.73 11.33 16.01
CA PHE A 355 10.02 11.24 14.73
C PHE A 355 10.47 12.31 13.73
N ALA A 356 10.72 13.55 14.18
CA ALA A 356 11.24 14.62 13.32
C ALA A 356 12.62 14.27 12.75
N LEU A 357 13.54 13.76 13.58
CA LEU A 357 14.85 13.27 13.13
C LEU A 357 14.71 12.16 12.07
N ARG A 358 13.74 11.28 12.24
CA ARG A 358 13.43 10.21 11.30
C ARG A 358 12.91 10.76 9.96
N VAL A 359 12.03 11.77 9.98
CA VAL A 359 11.55 12.44 8.76
C VAL A 359 12.67 13.18 8.04
N LEU A 360 13.54 13.86 8.78
CA LEU A 360 14.73 14.48 8.22
C LEU A 360 15.65 13.44 7.55
N ALA A 361 15.88 12.31 8.19
CA ALA A 361 16.66 11.21 7.63
C ALA A 361 16.05 10.68 6.32
N MET A 362 14.72 10.57 6.24
CA MET A 362 14.01 10.21 5.01
C MET A 362 14.34 11.14 3.84
N CYS A 363 14.50 12.43 4.12
CA CYS A 363 14.78 13.46 3.11
C CYS A 363 16.26 13.55 2.69
N GLY A 364 17.14 12.75 3.27
CA GLY A 364 18.54 12.61 2.84
C GLY A 364 19.32 13.92 2.83
N THR A 365 19.99 14.23 1.72
CA THR A 365 20.84 15.42 1.60
C THR A 365 20.07 16.74 1.71
N ALA A 366 18.76 16.77 1.47
CA ALA A 366 17.93 17.95 1.68
C ALA A 366 17.87 18.37 3.15
N ALA A 367 18.07 17.44 4.09
CA ALA A 367 18.09 17.71 5.52
C ALA A 367 19.45 18.24 6.04
N ARG A 368 20.49 18.30 5.22
CA ARG A 368 21.83 18.74 5.61
C ARG A 368 21.88 20.09 6.36
N PRO A 369 21.05 21.11 6.06
CA PRO A 369 21.07 22.38 6.81
C PRO A 369 20.83 22.22 8.31
N TRP A 370 20.22 21.14 8.76
CA TRP A 370 19.90 20.87 10.18
C TRP A 370 20.83 19.83 10.83
N ALA A 371 21.93 19.45 10.16
CA ALA A 371 22.88 18.46 10.66
C ALA A 371 23.49 18.82 12.02
N ASP A 372 23.73 20.12 12.29
CA ASP A 372 24.27 20.55 13.58
C ASP A 372 23.28 20.33 14.74
N ARG A 373 21.98 20.57 14.49
CA ARG A 373 20.94 20.28 15.49
C ARG A 373 20.83 18.78 15.77
N ALA A 374 20.82 17.96 14.72
CA ALA A 374 20.80 16.50 14.89
C ALA A 374 22.04 15.98 15.64
N ALA A 375 23.23 16.53 15.37
CA ALA A 375 24.47 16.13 16.03
C ALA A 375 24.47 16.40 17.54
N ALA A 376 23.71 17.37 18.03
CA ALA A 376 23.57 17.63 19.47
C ALA A 376 22.99 16.43 20.23
N HIS A 377 22.20 15.58 19.57
CA HIS A 377 21.57 14.37 20.14
C HIS A 377 22.45 13.13 20.11
N LEU A 378 23.68 13.19 19.58
CA LEU A 378 24.59 12.03 19.54
C LEU A 378 25.05 11.56 20.94
N SER A 379 24.98 12.42 21.95
CA SER A 379 25.35 12.12 23.33
C SER A 379 24.18 11.65 24.19
N GLU A 380 22.97 11.64 23.69
CA GLU A 380 21.81 11.15 24.40
C GLU A 380 21.83 9.63 24.54
N ASP A 381 21.34 9.11 25.66
CA ASP A 381 21.14 7.68 25.84
C ASP A 381 19.87 7.24 25.11
N ASP A 382 19.97 6.16 24.33
CA ASP A 382 18.80 5.58 23.66
C ASP A 382 17.94 4.80 24.67
N GLU A 383 16.77 5.30 24.95
CA GLU A 383 15.73 4.49 25.58
C GLU A 383 15.22 3.41 24.60
N PRO A 384 14.84 2.20 25.07
CA PRO A 384 14.46 1.09 24.20
C PRO A 384 13.34 1.38 23.21
N TYR A 385 12.46 2.34 23.56
CA TYR A 385 11.25 2.64 22.79
C TYR A 385 11.31 3.96 22.03
N GLU A 386 12.28 4.84 22.34
CA GLU A 386 12.39 6.17 21.73
C GLU A 386 13.85 6.48 21.34
N PRO A 387 14.30 6.00 20.21
CA PRO A 387 15.71 6.01 19.83
C PRO A 387 16.15 7.34 19.20
N THR A 388 16.09 8.47 19.93
CA THR A 388 16.49 9.80 19.45
C THR A 388 17.91 9.81 18.90
N ARG A 389 18.89 9.29 19.69
CA ARG A 389 20.30 9.20 19.26
C ARG A 389 20.44 8.40 17.98
N ARG A 390 19.74 7.27 17.87
CA ARG A 390 19.78 6.40 16.68
C ARG A 390 19.24 7.11 15.45
N HIS A 391 18.13 7.83 15.57
CA HIS A 391 17.58 8.60 14.47
C HIS A 391 18.47 9.81 14.10
N ALA A 392 19.17 10.42 15.06
CA ALA A 392 20.15 11.45 14.77
C ALA A 392 21.33 10.90 13.97
N VAL A 393 21.88 9.75 14.35
CA VAL A 393 22.94 9.05 13.59
C VAL A 393 22.46 8.74 12.17
N TRP A 394 21.25 8.23 12.02
CA TRP A 394 20.67 7.92 10.72
C TRP A 394 20.49 9.18 9.86
N MET A 395 19.94 10.27 10.44
CA MET A 395 19.80 11.56 9.75
C MET A 395 21.15 12.09 9.26
N LEU A 396 22.18 12.07 10.10
CA LEU A 396 23.53 12.52 9.73
C LEU A 396 24.10 11.66 8.61
N SER A 397 23.95 10.35 8.68
CA SER A 397 24.39 9.43 7.63
C SER A 397 23.75 9.76 6.28
N ARG A 398 22.45 9.97 6.27
CA ARG A 398 21.68 10.30 5.06
C ARG A 398 21.98 11.70 4.53
N ALA A 399 22.27 12.64 5.42
CA ALA A 399 22.72 14.00 5.05
C ALA A 399 24.17 14.06 4.54
N GLY A 400 24.93 12.96 4.64
CA GLY A 400 26.34 12.89 4.27
C GLY A 400 27.26 13.63 5.25
N ASP A 401 26.95 13.58 6.56
CA ASP A 401 27.72 14.23 7.62
C ASP A 401 28.59 13.20 8.35
N GLU A 402 29.91 13.42 8.36
CA GLU A 402 30.90 12.49 8.88
C GLU A 402 30.78 12.21 10.38
N ARG A 403 30.10 13.05 11.15
CA ARG A 403 29.87 12.85 12.60
C ARG A 403 29.09 11.57 12.93
N CYS A 404 28.42 10.96 11.95
CA CYS A 404 27.76 9.65 12.12
C CYS A 404 28.73 8.47 12.08
N VAL A 405 29.97 8.63 11.58
CA VAL A 405 30.88 7.49 11.29
C VAL A 405 31.27 6.75 12.57
N GLU A 406 31.73 7.47 13.60
CA GLU A 406 32.15 6.87 14.85
C GLU A 406 30.97 6.14 15.57
N PRO A 407 29.79 6.76 15.75
CA PRO A 407 28.60 6.08 16.27
C PRO A 407 28.16 4.84 15.47
N LEU A 408 28.30 4.85 14.14
CA LEU A 408 27.98 3.68 13.31
C LEU A 408 28.97 2.53 13.52
N ILE A 409 30.28 2.83 13.62
CA ILE A 409 31.34 1.84 13.90
C ILE A 409 31.15 1.25 15.30
N ASP A 410 30.81 2.08 16.29
CA ASP A 410 30.54 1.64 17.67
C ASP A 410 29.30 0.72 17.72
N GLY A 411 28.24 1.07 17.00
CA GLY A 411 27.06 0.22 16.85
C GLY A 411 27.37 -1.15 16.25
N LEU A 412 28.20 -1.21 15.19
CA LEU A 412 28.70 -2.46 14.61
C LEU A 412 29.50 -3.29 15.60
N SER A 413 30.38 -2.63 16.36
CA SER A 413 31.31 -3.31 17.29
C SER A 413 30.60 -3.89 18.51
N SER A 414 29.54 -3.21 18.98
CA SER A 414 28.83 -3.58 20.21
C SER A 414 27.78 -4.67 20.02
N GLY A 415 27.48 -5.06 18.77
CA GLY A 415 26.40 -6.01 18.48
C GLY A 415 25.03 -5.54 18.97
N ARG A 416 24.92 -4.26 19.35
CA ARG A 416 23.63 -3.65 19.68
C ARG A 416 22.79 -3.70 18.42
N ALA A 417 21.55 -4.14 18.62
CA ALA A 417 20.57 -4.45 17.60
C ALA A 417 20.86 -3.82 16.23
N THR A 418 21.16 -4.66 15.29
CA THR A 418 21.55 -4.34 13.92
C THR A 418 20.52 -3.54 13.14
N GLY A 419 19.44 -3.11 13.77
CA GLY A 419 18.31 -2.53 13.10
C GLY A 419 18.19 -1.02 13.33
N PHE A 420 18.71 -0.23 12.39
CA PHE A 420 17.93 0.91 11.96
C PHE A 420 16.75 0.33 11.15
N SER A 421 15.68 -0.04 11.84
CA SER A 421 14.46 -0.41 11.15
C SER A 421 13.91 0.86 10.50
N GLU A 422 14.01 0.93 9.19
CA GLU A 422 13.40 1.98 8.38
C GLU A 422 11.88 1.78 8.30
N SER A 423 11.40 0.60 8.70
CA SER A 423 9.98 0.30 8.70
C SER A 423 9.29 0.95 9.91
N PRO A 424 8.20 1.67 9.71
CA PRO A 424 7.37 2.07 10.81
C PRO A 424 6.84 0.83 11.54
N PRO A 425 6.73 0.84 12.89
CA PRO A 425 6.34 -0.32 13.67
C PRO A 425 4.95 -0.90 13.36
N TYR A 426 4.19 -0.25 12.49
CA TYR A 426 2.82 -0.62 12.13
C TYR A 426 2.62 -1.11 10.69
N LEU A 427 3.66 -1.12 9.85
CA LEU A 427 3.60 -1.70 8.51
C LEU A 427 4.42 -2.99 8.49
N SER A 428 3.96 -3.98 9.26
CA SER A 428 4.40 -5.35 9.09
C SER A 428 3.74 -5.91 7.82
N THR A 429 4.47 -6.57 6.98
CA THR A 429 4.18 -7.92 6.48
C THR A 429 4.92 -8.32 5.21
N CYS A 430 5.60 -7.37 4.52
CA CYS A 430 6.32 -7.77 3.30
C CYS A 430 7.70 -7.14 3.27
N ASP A 431 8.79 -7.70 3.52
CA ASP A 431 10.19 -7.24 3.30
C ASP A 431 10.93 -6.58 4.46
N TRP A 432 10.70 -7.00 5.68
CA TRP A 432 11.54 -6.56 6.80
C TRP A 432 13.02 -7.05 6.72
N GLU A 433 13.34 -8.03 5.88
CA GLU A 433 14.75 -8.43 5.62
C GLU A 433 15.52 -7.39 4.76
N LYS A 434 14.84 -6.47 4.07
CA LYS A 434 15.47 -5.43 3.25
C LYS A 434 15.44 -4.03 3.88
N SER A 435 14.69 -3.86 4.98
CA SER A 435 14.47 -2.55 5.59
C SER A 435 15.56 -2.12 6.57
N ASP A 436 16.43 -3.03 6.98
CA ASP A 436 17.53 -2.70 7.87
C ASP A 436 18.62 -1.95 7.11
N LEU A 437 18.87 -0.71 7.51
CA LEU A 437 20.03 0.02 7.06
C LEU A 437 21.26 -0.80 7.49
N ASN A 438 21.85 -1.49 6.53
CA ASN A 438 23.08 -2.18 6.79
C ASN A 438 24.13 -1.11 7.13
N TYR A 439 24.72 -1.17 8.34
CA TYR A 439 25.78 -0.24 8.74
C TYR A 439 26.87 -0.09 7.69
N THR A 440 27.15 -1.17 6.96
CA THR A 440 28.12 -1.19 5.85
C THR A 440 27.65 -0.29 4.70
N GLU A 441 26.37 -0.30 4.37
CA GLU A 441 25.77 0.58 3.36
C GLU A 441 25.81 2.04 3.82
N ALA A 442 25.46 2.29 5.08
CA ALA A 442 25.50 3.63 5.69
C ALA A 442 26.91 4.24 5.71
N LEU A 443 27.94 3.41 5.89
CA LEU A 443 29.35 3.85 5.92
C LEU A 443 30.00 3.97 4.55
N ARG A 444 29.41 3.39 3.49
CA ARG A 444 29.98 3.41 2.13
C ARG A 444 30.25 4.83 1.61
N PRO A 445 29.37 5.85 1.79
CA PRO A 445 29.61 7.22 1.32
C PRO A 445 30.85 7.89 1.94
N PHE A 446 31.28 7.43 3.12
CA PHE A 446 32.40 8.01 3.86
C PHE A 446 33.75 7.34 3.57
N ALA A 447 33.84 6.57 2.47
CA ALA A 447 35.05 5.84 2.06
C ALA A 447 35.63 4.89 3.14
N VAL A 448 34.82 4.48 4.12
CA VAL A 448 35.20 3.45 5.09
C VAL A 448 35.23 2.13 4.36
N ARG A 449 36.42 1.52 4.27
CA ARG A 449 36.60 0.24 3.58
C ARG A 449 35.96 -0.88 4.39
N ALA A 450 35.18 -1.74 3.73
CA ALA A 450 34.52 -2.87 4.37
C ALA A 450 35.49 -3.78 5.16
N GLU A 451 36.76 -3.87 4.70
CA GLU A 451 37.84 -4.64 5.34
C GLU A 451 38.29 -4.04 6.68
N ALA A 452 38.03 -2.75 6.91
CA ALA A 452 38.38 -2.06 8.16
C ALA A 452 37.24 -2.09 9.19
N LEU A 453 36.07 -2.65 8.84
CA LEU A 453 34.94 -2.71 9.74
C LEU A 453 35.09 -3.89 10.72
N PRO A 454 34.76 -3.70 11.99
CA PRO A 454 34.71 -4.79 12.93
C PRO A 454 33.67 -5.82 12.50
N VAL A 455 34.01 -7.12 12.59
CA VAL A 455 33.05 -8.20 12.37
C VAL A 455 32.05 -8.16 13.52
N PRO A 456 30.75 -7.97 13.25
CA PRO A 456 29.77 -7.95 14.31
C PRO A 456 29.80 -9.29 15.08
N PRO A 457 29.69 -9.27 16.41
CA PRO A 457 29.59 -10.50 17.17
C PRO A 457 28.36 -11.29 16.71
N PRO A 458 28.43 -12.64 16.67
CA PRO A 458 27.29 -13.46 16.27
C PRO A 458 26.08 -13.11 17.16
N THR A 459 24.98 -12.72 16.54
CA THR A 459 23.76 -12.42 17.26
C THR A 459 23.26 -13.66 18.00
N ARG A 460 22.70 -13.50 19.18
CA ARG A 460 22.21 -14.61 20.03
C ARG A 460 21.13 -15.48 19.34
N GLY A 461 20.63 -15.06 18.17
CA GLY A 461 19.74 -15.82 17.28
C GLY A 461 20.47 -16.70 16.27
N ASP A 462 21.78 -16.48 16.05
CA ASP A 462 22.63 -17.30 15.15
C ASP A 462 23.14 -18.58 15.81
N VAL A 463 22.70 -18.87 17.04
CA VAL A 463 22.92 -20.16 17.69
C VAL A 463 22.09 -21.24 17.00
N PRO A 464 22.64 -22.41 16.74
CA PRO A 464 22.51 -23.27 15.57
C PRO A 464 21.16 -24.01 15.41
N ALA A 465 20.04 -23.33 15.43
CA ALA A 465 18.79 -23.87 14.88
C ALA A 465 18.92 -24.08 13.35
N ALA A 466 19.78 -23.30 12.67
CA ALA A 466 20.11 -23.49 11.27
C ALA A 466 21.02 -24.73 11.06
N ALA A 467 22.04 -24.89 11.89
CA ALA A 467 22.93 -26.04 11.78
C ALA A 467 22.28 -27.40 12.08
N ASP A 468 21.21 -27.42 12.90
CA ASP A 468 20.46 -28.65 13.17
C ASP A 468 19.32 -28.90 12.15
N ARG A 469 18.81 -27.86 11.47
CA ARG A 469 17.97 -27.99 10.28
C ARG A 469 18.78 -28.43 9.06
N ASP A 470 19.96 -27.90 8.86
CA ASP A 470 20.86 -28.32 7.77
C ASP A 470 21.34 -29.76 7.91
N ARG A 471 21.49 -30.27 9.13
CA ARG A 471 21.83 -31.69 9.34
C ARG A 471 20.69 -32.67 9.07
N ARG A 472 19.41 -32.21 9.09
CA ARG A 472 18.24 -33.04 8.76
C ARG A 472 17.82 -32.95 7.28
N SER A 473 18.33 -31.99 6.51
CA SER A 473 18.11 -31.88 5.07
C SER A 473 19.41 -32.05 4.27
N SER A 474 20.14 -33.13 4.53
CA SER A 474 21.39 -33.42 3.83
C SER A 474 21.23 -33.91 2.39
N ILE A 475 20.03 -33.84 1.81
CA ILE A 475 19.78 -34.11 0.40
C ILE A 475 19.22 -32.82 -0.21
N PRO A 476 19.94 -32.16 -1.15
CA PRO A 476 19.39 -30.99 -1.86
C PRO A 476 18.09 -31.42 -2.53
N GLN A 477 16.96 -30.89 -2.05
CA GLN A 477 15.62 -31.20 -2.62
C GLN A 477 15.43 -30.57 -4.00
N ASP A 478 16.18 -29.49 -4.29
CA ASP A 478 16.13 -28.77 -5.55
C ASP A 478 17.19 -29.30 -6.53
N ALA A 479 16.75 -29.67 -7.75
CA ALA A 479 17.62 -30.15 -8.81
C ALA A 479 18.72 -29.13 -9.20
N THR A 480 18.42 -27.82 -9.07
CA THR A 480 19.37 -26.74 -9.34
C THR A 480 20.48 -26.71 -8.30
N GLU A 481 20.15 -26.90 -7.03
CA GLU A 481 21.16 -26.92 -5.97
C GLU A 481 22.06 -28.17 -6.06
N ARG A 482 21.50 -29.33 -6.43
CA ARG A 482 22.32 -30.52 -6.72
C ARG A 482 23.30 -30.27 -7.87
N ALA A 483 22.87 -29.60 -8.93
CA ALA A 483 23.74 -29.22 -10.03
C ALA A 483 24.84 -28.24 -9.59
N ARG A 484 24.51 -27.27 -8.72
CA ARG A 484 25.45 -26.30 -8.15
C ARG A 484 26.53 -27.00 -7.32
N VAL A 485 26.13 -27.92 -6.44
CA VAL A 485 27.06 -28.72 -5.62
C VAL A 485 27.99 -29.54 -6.52
N ARG A 486 27.42 -30.24 -7.52
CA ARG A 486 28.21 -31.05 -8.42
C ARG A 486 29.23 -30.25 -9.24
N TRP A 487 28.80 -29.07 -9.76
CA TRP A 487 29.72 -28.16 -10.45
C TRP A 487 30.87 -27.69 -9.55
N ARG A 488 30.57 -27.36 -8.29
CA ARG A 488 31.61 -26.96 -7.32
C ARG A 488 32.60 -28.11 -6.98
N GLU A 489 32.12 -29.35 -6.94
CA GLU A 489 32.92 -30.54 -6.65
C GLU A 489 33.81 -30.95 -7.83
N THR A 490 33.29 -30.91 -9.05
CA THR A 490 33.99 -31.40 -10.25
C THR A 490 34.77 -30.31 -10.98
N GLY A 491 34.36 -29.08 -10.87
CA GLY A 491 34.88 -27.97 -11.67
C GLY A 491 34.58 -28.09 -13.17
N ASP A 492 33.90 -29.16 -13.61
CA ASP A 492 33.53 -29.38 -15.01
C ASP A 492 32.10 -28.95 -15.29
N PRO A 493 31.90 -27.82 -16.05
CA PRO A 493 30.58 -27.32 -16.38
C PRO A 493 29.80 -28.29 -17.30
N ASN A 494 30.45 -29.10 -18.12
CA ASN A 494 29.77 -29.97 -19.10
C ASN A 494 28.87 -31.01 -18.42
N GLU A 495 29.24 -31.46 -17.19
CA GLU A 495 28.44 -32.41 -16.44
C GLU A 495 27.05 -31.87 -16.01
N VAL A 496 26.93 -30.57 -15.86
CA VAL A 496 25.71 -29.92 -15.30
C VAL A 496 24.93 -29.08 -16.32
N VAL A 497 25.61 -28.55 -17.34
CA VAL A 497 24.98 -27.65 -18.33
C VAL A 497 23.82 -28.34 -19.03
N HIS A 498 23.99 -29.57 -19.50
CA HIS A 498 22.93 -30.28 -20.21
C HIS A 498 21.69 -30.50 -19.33
N ALA A 499 21.87 -30.94 -18.10
CA ALA A 499 20.78 -31.17 -17.15
C ALA A 499 20.04 -29.86 -16.80
N LEU A 500 20.78 -28.75 -16.62
CA LEU A 500 20.19 -27.44 -16.38
C LEU A 500 19.44 -26.92 -17.60
N MET A 501 19.94 -27.16 -18.82
CA MET A 501 19.26 -26.81 -20.08
C MET A 501 17.93 -27.56 -20.23
N GLU A 502 17.86 -28.83 -19.85
CA GLU A 502 16.61 -29.59 -19.85
C GLU A 502 15.61 -29.07 -18.80
N LEU A 503 16.08 -28.71 -17.60
CA LEU A 503 15.24 -28.10 -16.57
C LEU A 503 14.62 -26.79 -17.04
N THR A 504 15.39 -25.94 -17.76
CA THR A 504 14.87 -24.68 -18.31
C THR A 504 13.84 -24.88 -19.42
N ALA A 505 14.03 -25.89 -20.29
CA ALA A 505 13.10 -26.21 -21.35
C ALA A 505 11.73 -26.68 -20.82
N ASN A 506 11.73 -27.40 -19.70
CA ASN A 506 10.50 -27.85 -19.03
C ASN A 506 9.79 -26.74 -18.27
N SER A 507 10.54 -25.78 -17.71
CA SER A 507 9.97 -24.62 -17.00
C SER A 507 9.30 -23.62 -17.94
N ALA A 508 9.81 -23.46 -19.15
CA ALA A 508 9.20 -22.59 -20.18
C ALA A 508 7.82 -23.07 -20.65
N ARG A 509 7.53 -24.37 -20.51
CA ARG A 509 6.23 -24.96 -20.91
C ARG A 509 5.13 -24.80 -19.86
N LYS A 510 5.48 -24.49 -18.61
CA LYS A 510 4.52 -24.23 -17.53
C LYS A 510 4.35 -22.73 -17.38
N ALA A 511 3.35 -22.16 -18.03
CA ALA A 511 3.07 -20.72 -18.09
C ALA A 511 2.80 -20.06 -16.74
N TYR A 512 2.55 -20.84 -15.70
CA TYR A 512 2.39 -20.35 -14.31
C TYR A 512 3.45 -21.04 -13.45
N ALA A 513 4.67 -20.51 -13.49
CA ALA A 513 5.79 -21.12 -12.80
C ALA A 513 5.79 -20.74 -11.32
N THR A 514 5.94 -21.77 -10.49
CA THR A 514 6.39 -21.63 -9.11
C THR A 514 7.65 -20.73 -9.01
N PRO A 515 7.85 -19.99 -7.91
CA PRO A 515 9.01 -19.08 -7.72
C PRO A 515 10.41 -19.67 -7.95
N GLY A 516 10.52 -20.98 -8.15
CA GLY A 516 11.79 -21.68 -8.46
C GLY A 516 12.18 -21.74 -9.94
N GLY A 517 11.34 -21.26 -10.87
CA GLY A 517 11.53 -21.52 -12.32
C GLY A 517 12.71 -20.81 -12.97
N VAL A 518 13.25 -19.75 -12.37
CA VAL A 518 14.40 -18.99 -12.92
C VAL A 518 15.75 -19.45 -12.36
N LYS A 519 15.80 -20.17 -11.25
CA LYS A 519 17.04 -20.62 -10.60
C LYS A 519 17.99 -21.39 -11.52
N PRO A 520 17.52 -22.35 -12.36
CA PRO A 520 18.38 -23.04 -13.29
C PRO A 520 19.05 -22.13 -14.32
N LEU A 521 18.33 -21.11 -14.83
CA LEU A 521 18.87 -20.12 -15.76
C LEU A 521 19.92 -19.22 -15.13
N LEU A 522 19.74 -18.83 -13.87
CA LEU A 522 20.72 -18.03 -13.14
C LEU A 522 22.00 -18.82 -12.90
N LEU A 523 21.90 -20.09 -12.53
CA LEU A 523 23.07 -20.96 -12.39
C LEU A 523 23.78 -21.18 -13.74
N LEU A 524 23.02 -21.32 -14.84
CA LEU A 524 23.60 -21.37 -16.18
C LEU A 524 24.35 -20.08 -16.55
N ALA A 525 23.84 -18.91 -16.15
CA ALA A 525 24.52 -17.65 -16.36
C ALA A 525 25.84 -17.55 -15.57
N GLU A 526 25.87 -18.01 -14.30
CA GLU A 526 27.08 -18.12 -13.50
C GLU A 526 28.14 -19.02 -14.19
N ILE A 527 27.72 -20.17 -14.72
CA ILE A 527 28.59 -21.10 -15.43
C ILE A 527 29.08 -20.47 -16.76
N ALA A 528 28.18 -19.87 -17.54
CA ALA A 528 28.49 -19.26 -18.83
C ALA A 528 29.50 -18.12 -18.73
N ALA A 529 29.49 -17.39 -17.62
CA ALA A 529 30.47 -16.33 -17.34
C ALA A 529 31.91 -16.85 -17.27
N THR A 530 32.09 -18.12 -16.89
CA THR A 530 33.39 -18.78 -16.83
C THR A 530 33.65 -19.82 -17.95
N HIS A 531 32.59 -20.13 -18.75
CA HIS A 531 32.63 -21.14 -19.80
C HIS A 531 32.05 -20.60 -21.12
N PRO A 532 32.83 -19.83 -21.89
CA PRO A 532 32.35 -19.11 -23.09
C PRO A 532 31.61 -19.96 -24.14
N PRO A 533 31.90 -21.25 -24.36
CA PRO A 533 31.21 -22.04 -25.38
C PRO A 533 29.67 -22.11 -25.26
N VAL A 534 29.12 -21.92 -24.05
CA VAL A 534 27.66 -21.95 -23.82
C VAL A 534 27.03 -20.56 -23.65
N ALA A 535 27.84 -19.49 -23.65
CA ALA A 535 27.39 -18.15 -23.32
C ALA A 535 26.27 -17.64 -24.24
N ASP A 536 26.39 -17.81 -25.56
CA ASP A 536 25.40 -17.32 -26.51
C ASP A 536 24.05 -18.05 -26.38
N GLU A 537 24.07 -19.36 -26.17
CA GLU A 537 22.85 -20.14 -25.97
C GLU A 537 22.15 -19.75 -24.66
N VAL A 538 22.91 -19.60 -23.58
CA VAL A 538 22.37 -19.16 -22.28
C VAL A 538 21.81 -17.75 -22.39
N ALA A 539 22.52 -16.83 -23.03
CA ALA A 539 22.06 -15.47 -23.25
C ALA A 539 20.75 -15.42 -24.05
N GLY A 540 20.62 -16.23 -25.10
CA GLY A 540 19.37 -16.35 -25.86
C GLY A 540 18.20 -16.85 -25.02
N ARG A 541 18.43 -17.81 -24.11
CA ARG A 541 17.40 -18.32 -23.20
C ARG A 541 17.03 -17.32 -22.11
N LEU A 542 17.99 -16.61 -21.53
CA LEU A 542 17.75 -15.51 -20.58
C LEU A 542 16.85 -14.45 -21.21
N GLU A 543 17.20 -14.00 -22.42
CA GLU A 543 16.46 -12.98 -23.16
C GLU A 543 15.01 -13.41 -23.44
N ALA A 544 14.82 -14.61 -24.00
CA ALA A 544 13.49 -15.13 -24.31
C ALA A 544 12.64 -15.32 -23.05
N THR A 545 13.23 -15.84 -21.96
CA THR A 545 12.52 -16.05 -20.71
C THR A 545 12.20 -14.73 -20.02
N ALA A 546 13.12 -13.77 -19.99
CA ALA A 546 12.88 -12.44 -19.42
C ALA A 546 11.72 -11.74 -20.15
N ARG A 547 11.69 -11.77 -21.49
CA ARG A 547 10.59 -11.21 -22.28
C ARG A 547 9.25 -11.85 -21.94
N ALA A 548 9.19 -13.19 -21.88
CA ALA A 548 7.98 -13.90 -21.48
C ALA A 548 7.52 -13.56 -20.06
N ARG A 549 8.46 -13.31 -19.13
CA ARG A 549 8.13 -12.88 -17.76
C ARG A 549 7.61 -11.44 -17.69
N VAL A 550 8.11 -10.54 -18.53
CA VAL A 550 7.56 -9.17 -18.68
C VAL A 550 6.13 -9.23 -19.20
N GLU A 551 5.87 -10.04 -20.22
CA GLU A 551 4.52 -10.23 -20.80
C GLU A 551 3.55 -10.88 -19.81
N GLY A 552 4.03 -11.77 -18.94
CA GLY A 552 3.27 -12.47 -17.90
C GLY A 552 3.17 -11.75 -16.56
N ASP A 553 3.58 -10.46 -16.47
CA ASP A 553 3.58 -9.62 -15.26
C ASP A 553 4.42 -10.16 -14.08
N CYS A 554 5.38 -11.05 -14.34
CA CYS A 554 6.32 -11.58 -13.36
C CYS A 554 7.57 -10.68 -13.27
N ARG A 555 7.40 -9.43 -12.84
CA ARG A 555 8.40 -8.35 -12.94
C ARG A 555 9.69 -8.63 -12.18
N PHE A 556 9.60 -9.18 -10.97
CA PHE A 556 10.78 -9.49 -10.16
C PHE A 556 11.68 -10.53 -10.84
N GLU A 557 11.08 -11.61 -11.35
CA GLU A 557 11.83 -12.64 -12.08
C GLU A 557 12.43 -12.09 -13.39
N ALA A 558 11.67 -11.26 -14.12
CA ALA A 558 12.15 -10.59 -15.32
C ALA A 558 13.38 -9.74 -15.03
N MET A 559 13.35 -8.93 -13.96
CA MET A 559 14.46 -8.05 -13.57
C MET A 559 15.72 -8.85 -13.24
N THR A 560 15.58 -9.93 -12.46
CA THR A 560 16.69 -10.82 -12.11
C THR A 560 17.34 -11.43 -13.35
N LEU A 561 16.53 -11.87 -14.33
CA LEU A 561 17.04 -12.43 -15.59
C LEU A 561 17.71 -11.37 -16.47
N LEU A 562 17.17 -10.16 -16.52
CA LEU A 562 17.75 -9.05 -17.31
C LEU A 562 19.07 -8.57 -16.73
N ARG A 563 19.20 -8.55 -15.41
CA ARG A 563 20.48 -8.26 -14.74
C ARG A 563 21.52 -9.34 -15.11
N ALA A 564 21.17 -10.62 -15.01
CA ALA A 564 22.07 -11.72 -15.38
C ALA A 564 22.45 -11.67 -16.87
N LEU A 565 21.52 -11.35 -17.77
CA LEU A 565 21.77 -11.16 -19.20
C LEU A 565 22.75 -10.03 -19.47
N TRP A 566 22.59 -8.89 -18.77
CA TRP A 566 23.50 -7.74 -18.88
C TRP A 566 24.91 -8.09 -18.39
N GLU A 567 25.01 -8.75 -17.25
CA GLU A 567 26.29 -9.15 -16.69
C GLU A 567 27.03 -10.13 -17.62
N LEU A 568 26.30 -11.04 -18.24
CA LEU A 568 26.86 -12.04 -19.16
C LEU A 568 27.30 -11.45 -20.50
N THR A 569 26.52 -10.54 -21.08
CA THR A 569 26.70 -10.13 -22.49
C THR A 569 27.25 -8.73 -22.65
N ARG A 570 26.97 -7.82 -21.73
CA ARG A 570 27.19 -6.37 -21.85
C ARG A 570 26.59 -5.77 -23.16
N ASP A 571 25.56 -6.44 -23.71
CA ASP A 571 24.88 -6.05 -24.93
C ASP A 571 23.58 -5.32 -24.60
N GLY A 572 23.59 -3.98 -24.76
CA GLY A 572 22.45 -3.12 -24.47
C GLY A 572 21.24 -3.39 -25.38
N HIS A 573 21.43 -3.82 -26.63
CA HIS A 573 20.35 -4.08 -27.56
C HIS A 573 19.50 -5.29 -27.16
N ARG A 574 20.07 -6.24 -26.41
CA ARG A 574 19.34 -7.41 -25.91
C ARG A 574 18.52 -7.11 -24.66
N VAL A 575 18.99 -6.18 -23.83
CA VAL A 575 18.42 -5.90 -22.50
C VAL A 575 17.43 -4.73 -22.53
N ALA A 576 17.78 -3.64 -23.23
CA ALA A 576 17.01 -2.39 -23.20
C ALA A 576 15.53 -2.53 -23.59
N PRO A 577 15.13 -3.31 -24.63
CA PRO A 577 13.72 -3.40 -25.02
C PRO A 577 12.81 -3.93 -23.90
N ALA A 578 13.26 -4.96 -23.19
CA ALA A 578 12.49 -5.56 -22.10
C ALA A 578 12.46 -4.66 -20.84
N LEU A 579 13.55 -3.95 -20.54
CA LEU A 579 13.59 -2.97 -19.46
C LEU A 579 12.64 -1.80 -19.72
N VAL A 580 12.60 -1.30 -20.96
CA VAL A 580 11.66 -0.24 -21.36
C VAL A 580 10.22 -0.67 -21.17
N GLU A 581 9.92 -1.93 -21.52
CA GLU A 581 8.57 -2.45 -21.34
C GLU A 581 8.20 -2.58 -19.86
N LEU A 582 9.12 -3.03 -19.00
CA LEU A 582 8.92 -3.02 -17.54
C LEU A 582 8.58 -1.63 -17.00
N VAL A 583 9.32 -0.60 -17.44
CA VAL A 583 9.06 0.79 -17.03
C VAL A 583 7.73 1.30 -17.58
N ARG A 584 7.33 0.91 -18.79
CA ARG A 584 6.07 1.32 -19.42
C ARG A 584 4.83 0.80 -18.69
N ILE A 585 4.91 -0.39 -18.11
CA ILE A 585 3.80 -1.04 -17.40
C ILE A 585 3.59 -0.44 -15.99
N CYS A 586 4.40 0.54 -15.59
CA CYS A 586 4.29 1.17 -14.28
C CYS A 586 3.01 2.00 -14.18
N PRO A 587 2.06 1.64 -13.28
CA PRO A 587 0.90 2.48 -13.03
C PRO A 587 1.34 3.80 -12.37
N PRO A 588 0.70 4.93 -12.67
CA PRO A 588 0.90 6.15 -11.91
C PRO A 588 0.58 5.87 -10.44
N GLY A 589 1.54 6.13 -9.58
CA GLY A 589 1.34 6.03 -8.15
C GLY A 589 1.67 4.69 -7.47
N GLY A 590 2.39 3.79 -8.13
CA GLY A 590 2.76 2.50 -7.54
C GLY A 590 3.87 1.78 -8.30
N ALA A 591 5.04 2.41 -8.44
CA ALA A 591 6.19 1.68 -8.98
C ALA A 591 6.70 0.67 -7.95
N PRO A 592 6.66 -0.64 -8.22
CA PRO A 592 7.36 -1.59 -7.39
C PRO A 592 8.88 -1.32 -7.43
N PRO A 593 9.64 -1.73 -6.41
CA PRO A 593 11.11 -1.58 -6.36
C PRO A 593 11.82 -2.04 -7.65
N THR A 594 11.27 -3.03 -8.32
CA THR A 594 11.75 -3.55 -9.60
C THR A 594 11.82 -2.50 -10.72
N ILE A 595 11.04 -1.41 -10.64
CA ILE A 595 11.11 -0.33 -11.64
C ILE A 595 12.31 0.57 -11.40
N VAL A 596 12.64 0.86 -10.14
CA VAL A 596 13.87 1.58 -9.80
C VAL A 596 15.08 0.79 -10.32
N GLU A 597 15.13 -0.51 -10.00
CA GLU A 597 16.18 -1.42 -10.49
C GLU A 597 16.24 -1.47 -12.02
N ALA A 598 15.08 -1.43 -12.71
CA ALA A 598 15.02 -1.42 -14.17
C ALA A 598 15.60 -0.13 -14.76
N VAL A 599 15.29 1.03 -14.16
CA VAL A 599 15.82 2.32 -14.63
C VAL A 599 17.31 2.48 -14.29
N GLU A 600 17.74 1.98 -13.13
CA GLU A 600 19.16 1.94 -12.79
C GLU A 600 19.96 1.06 -13.77
N LEU A 601 19.44 -0.13 -14.09
CA LEU A 601 20.07 -0.98 -15.11
C LEU A 601 20.06 -0.33 -16.49
N LEU A 602 18.98 0.39 -16.85
CA LEU A 602 18.94 1.19 -18.08
C LEU A 602 20.02 2.28 -18.09
N ALA A 603 20.31 2.90 -16.95
CA ALA A 603 21.39 3.90 -16.86
C ALA A 603 22.79 3.26 -17.05
N GLU A 604 23.02 2.06 -16.50
CA GLU A 604 24.24 1.29 -16.74
C GLU A 604 24.38 0.93 -18.23
N VAL A 605 23.29 0.46 -18.85
CA VAL A 605 23.25 0.14 -20.29
C VAL A 605 23.52 1.38 -21.14
N ALA A 606 22.86 2.50 -20.81
CA ALA A 606 22.99 3.76 -21.55
C ALA A 606 24.42 4.34 -21.46
N ALA A 607 25.09 4.16 -20.33
CA ALA A 607 26.47 4.59 -20.16
C ALA A 607 27.45 3.75 -21.02
N ALA A 608 27.15 2.47 -21.20
CA ALA A 608 27.97 1.56 -22.02
C ALA A 608 27.62 1.61 -23.52
N ASP A 609 26.35 1.84 -23.85
CA ASP A 609 25.82 1.92 -25.23
C ASP A 609 24.88 3.13 -25.38
N PRO A 610 25.40 4.31 -25.77
CA PRO A 610 24.60 5.50 -25.99
C PRO A 610 23.54 5.37 -27.07
N THR A 611 23.66 4.40 -27.99
CA THR A 611 22.64 4.19 -29.03
C THR A 611 21.37 3.57 -28.45
N ALA A 612 21.51 2.66 -27.49
CA ALA A 612 20.40 2.13 -26.72
C ALA A 612 19.68 3.23 -25.92
N ALA A 613 20.43 4.19 -25.37
CA ALA A 613 19.87 5.33 -24.65
C ALA A 613 18.91 6.17 -25.50
N THR A 614 19.20 6.37 -26.78
CA THR A 614 18.38 7.18 -27.69
C THR A 614 16.97 6.60 -27.85
N ALA A 615 16.83 5.28 -27.87
CA ALA A 615 15.53 4.62 -27.98
C ALA A 615 14.69 4.70 -26.67
N VAL A 616 15.38 4.78 -25.55
CA VAL A 616 14.77 4.69 -24.19
C VAL A 616 14.42 6.06 -23.62
N ALA A 617 15.29 7.08 -23.83
CA ALA A 617 15.15 8.40 -23.22
C ALA A 617 13.77 9.06 -23.35
N PRO A 618 13.09 9.02 -24.52
CA PRO A 618 11.74 9.60 -24.67
C PRO A 618 10.69 8.96 -23.74
N ARG A 619 10.90 7.70 -23.37
CA ARG A 619 9.93 6.92 -22.56
C ARG A 619 10.08 7.13 -21.06
N VAL A 620 11.29 7.47 -20.59
CA VAL A 620 11.57 7.70 -19.16
C VAL A 620 11.62 9.18 -18.78
N ARG A 621 11.75 10.08 -19.77
CA ARG A 621 11.92 11.51 -19.54
C ARG A 621 10.79 12.15 -18.72
N HIS A 622 9.54 11.68 -18.91
CA HIS A 622 8.38 12.17 -18.17
C HIS A 622 8.54 12.03 -16.65
N LEU A 623 9.35 11.06 -16.18
CA LEU A 623 9.63 10.87 -14.76
C LEU A 623 10.37 12.07 -14.13
N LEU A 624 11.08 12.89 -14.93
CA LEU A 624 11.74 14.11 -14.45
C LEU A 624 10.74 15.24 -14.18
N ASP A 625 9.62 15.26 -14.92
CA ASP A 625 8.64 16.35 -14.90
C ASP A 625 7.45 16.07 -13.97
N THR A 626 7.36 14.84 -13.43
CA THR A 626 6.27 14.42 -12.55
C THR A 626 6.59 14.82 -11.11
N ASP A 627 5.69 15.54 -10.44
CA ASP A 627 5.85 15.89 -9.02
C ASP A 627 5.59 14.69 -8.11
N GLU A 628 4.61 13.86 -8.44
CA GLU A 628 4.28 12.66 -7.68
C GLU A 628 5.36 11.59 -7.87
N ARG A 629 5.89 11.06 -6.73
CA ARG A 629 6.90 10.00 -6.78
C ARG A 629 6.29 8.71 -7.28
N PRO A 630 6.90 8.04 -8.25
CA PRO A 630 6.40 6.76 -8.73
C PRO A 630 6.60 5.61 -7.72
N VAL A 631 7.56 5.72 -6.80
CA VAL A 631 7.89 4.67 -5.82
C VAL A 631 7.21 4.97 -4.49
N ARG A 632 6.24 4.16 -4.08
CA ARG A 632 5.44 4.38 -2.85
C ARG A 632 5.57 3.30 -1.79
N HIS A 633 6.17 2.16 -2.11
CA HIS A 633 6.09 0.98 -1.24
C HIS A 633 6.87 1.08 0.06
N ASP A 634 7.84 1.99 0.12
CA ASP A 634 8.65 2.19 1.32
C ASP A 634 8.64 3.68 1.67
N GLN A 635 7.72 4.08 2.54
CA GLN A 635 7.55 5.49 2.91
C GLN A 635 8.88 6.15 3.29
N TRP A 636 9.73 5.44 4.04
CA TRP A 636 10.99 5.98 4.55
C TRP A 636 12.12 5.98 3.53
N ARG A 637 12.04 5.12 2.51
CA ARG A 637 12.99 5.08 1.39
C ARG A 637 12.48 5.81 0.15
N ALA A 638 11.23 6.26 0.12
CA ALA A 638 10.61 6.83 -1.07
C ALA A 638 11.42 7.97 -1.67
N VAL A 639 11.92 8.90 -0.84
CA VAL A 639 12.75 10.02 -1.30
C VAL A 639 14.08 9.52 -1.86
N LEU A 640 14.77 8.62 -1.15
CA LEU A 640 16.05 8.08 -1.56
C LEU A 640 15.94 7.27 -2.87
N SER A 641 14.93 6.40 -2.95
CA SER A 641 14.68 5.60 -4.15
C SER A 641 14.31 6.48 -5.35
N ASP A 642 13.56 7.56 -5.11
CA ASP A 642 13.22 8.53 -6.14
C ASP A 642 14.44 9.36 -6.59
N ASP A 643 15.32 9.76 -5.68
CA ASP A 643 16.56 10.45 -6.02
C ASP A 643 17.48 9.55 -6.87
N ALA A 644 17.60 8.27 -6.54
CA ALA A 644 18.31 7.28 -7.33
C ALA A 644 17.68 7.12 -8.73
N LEU A 645 16.35 6.98 -8.78
CA LEU A 645 15.59 6.93 -10.02
C LEU A 645 15.84 8.16 -10.90
N LEU A 646 15.75 9.36 -10.32
CA LEU A 646 15.99 10.62 -11.05
C LEU A 646 17.42 10.73 -11.55
N ALA A 647 18.40 10.29 -10.76
CA ALA A 647 19.81 10.27 -11.17
C ALA A 647 20.00 9.31 -12.37
N ALA A 648 19.41 8.12 -12.31
CA ALA A 648 19.44 7.15 -13.40
C ALA A 648 18.76 7.68 -14.67
N VAL A 649 17.57 8.31 -14.55
CA VAL A 649 16.87 8.93 -15.69
C VAL A 649 17.72 10.04 -16.32
N ARG A 650 18.34 10.91 -15.51
CA ARG A 650 19.24 11.97 -16.02
C ARG A 650 20.42 11.38 -16.79
N THR A 651 20.99 10.27 -16.33
CA THR A 651 22.07 9.55 -17.01
C THR A 651 21.62 9.06 -18.39
N VAL A 652 20.44 8.41 -18.45
CA VAL A 652 19.87 7.93 -19.72
C VAL A 652 19.61 9.07 -20.70
N VAL A 653 18.98 10.16 -20.23
CA VAL A 653 18.65 11.32 -21.06
C VAL A 653 19.93 12.03 -21.53
N GLY A 654 20.92 12.19 -20.66
CA GLY A 654 22.22 12.78 -20.99
C GLY A 654 23.00 11.97 -22.02
N ALA A 655 23.05 10.65 -21.88
CA ALA A 655 23.67 9.74 -22.85
C ALA A 655 22.99 9.82 -24.23
N ALA A 656 21.65 9.88 -24.28
CA ALA A 656 20.90 10.03 -25.52
C ALA A 656 21.19 11.39 -26.21
N GLN A 657 21.31 12.46 -25.46
CA GLN A 657 21.66 13.78 -26.00
C GLN A 657 23.08 13.79 -26.57
N ALA A 658 24.03 13.16 -25.89
CA ALA A 658 25.40 13.04 -26.37
C ALA A 658 25.52 12.17 -27.65
N ALA A 659 24.70 11.14 -27.79
CA ALA A 659 24.66 10.30 -28.99
C ALA A 659 23.97 10.98 -30.20
N GLY A 660 23.10 11.96 -29.96
CA GLY A 660 22.41 12.73 -31.02
C GLY A 660 23.13 14.01 -31.46
N ALA A 661 24.16 14.43 -30.73
CA ALA A 661 25.05 15.56 -31.07
C ALA A 661 26.23 15.08 -31.90
#